data_2a51beba53f3bae58de98de1913c06e0
#
_entry.id   2a51beba53f3bae58de98de1913c06e0
#
_cell.length_a   1.000
_cell.length_b   1.000
_cell.length_c   1.000
_cell.angle_alpha   90.00
_cell.angle_beta   90.00
_cell.angle_gamma   90.00
#
_symmetry.space_group_name_H-M   'P 1'
#
loop_
_entity.id
_entity.type
_entity.pdbx_description
1 polymer ?
#
loop_
_entity_poly.entity_id
_entity_poly.type
_entity_poly.pdbx_seq_one_letter_code
_entity_poly.pdbx_strand_id
1 'polypeptide(L)'
;MKKLRLLLLISLIISCLFAFASCDDTEELSAPQNVEIEQATLTLNWKAVAGARLYTISIAKDGEEPREAIASKTYYSLTGLSEGHYTIKVKANGKEGVSRDSKWSQTVLFDREKETGMTFTLINGNTEYEVSSKGVASGDIVIPDMYRGLPVTSIGKKAFFNKSDVTSVTIGANVKSIGDYAFANCSYITSINLPKGLTTIGESAFASCRLMAGEIVIPEGVTTIPKNAFAYCGSLEAVVFGSNVTRIETSAFTDCAKLTALTLPDKLEYIGNLAFARCKKLTSLDLGTGVKEINDYAFSELVALESVAIPNSVERIGEGAFYLCELLGNVTLGNGIKEIANGAFYDTKLWNANTSSNEIYVGKWFLGCKDNTQPVLNLREDTIGIASYALYGNTGLSTLILPDSVQIIGEAAFGKMSIIVAIIGSGVTEIGSEAFGSCKQLSTLILGSFDDKNENIKYSSLKTIGDYAFRGCEVLDKVEMPSSLKVVGTYAFRDTGIYKNSENVVYADNWVVDYVEGIGANVAIKEGTVGIANYAFYNCTVLSSITLPNSVKTVGRAAFYDCSSLSQVELPATLEVIEDYTFYRCKSLNLFSLPPMLTYIGRSAFYKCGTSANATVGDTDNDVLFIPSDVKYIGDFAFYNCGYSERASIEEEQYYNIFGIDSIVIGGSVEYIGSNAFNGFISLKSVDLGGTQYIAEKAFYKCESLATVDFGTSLKSIGEKAFYKCESLKEVILPETLTDIGSYAFYKCESVANVELGGATAIGSFAFYGNTSLKMLDIPMSVTSIGKQAFRNCKSLTSIIVSPAIEVVEQHAFYGCSSLTIYVAYDKAPDTWHKYWNSSYRPVVYNCELSEDFSYVLYVEKGTISHLNSNSSLSDPVRAGYVFIGWGTSSTASVPAFTSANLSEAESGRKLYAIWAEE
;
A
#
# COMPACT_ATOMS: atom_id res chain seq x y z
N MET A 1 45.91 79.05 68.43
CA MET A 1 44.57 78.50 67.97
C MET A 1 44.45 78.27 66.43
N LYS A 2 45.30 78.92 65.59
CA LYS A 2 45.19 78.71 64.14
C LYS A 2 45.83 77.36 63.63
N LYS A 3 46.84 76.78 64.31
CA LYS A 3 47.46 75.50 63.95
C LYS A 3 46.63 74.25 64.36
N LEU A 4 45.77 74.41 65.38
CA LEU A 4 44.95 73.34 65.87
C LEU A 4 43.69 73.07 64.96
N ARG A 5 43.18 74.13 64.29
CA ARG A 5 42.09 74.05 63.33
C ARG A 5 42.50 73.42 61.97
N LEU A 6 43.78 73.57 61.59
CA LEU A 6 44.30 73.05 60.37
C LEU A 6 44.54 71.50 60.48
N LEU A 7 44.98 71.04 61.65
CA LEU A 7 45.13 69.60 61.92
C LEU A 7 43.77 68.87 62.07
N LEU A 8 42.72 69.49 62.57
CA LEU A 8 41.37 68.95 62.62
C LEU A 8 40.69 68.88 61.21
N LEU A 9 40.99 69.86 60.33
CA LEU A 9 40.49 69.92 59.00
C LEU A 9 41.17 68.83 58.10
N ILE A 10 42.50 68.62 58.31
CA ILE A 10 43.25 67.55 57.61
C ILE A 10 42.84 66.16 58.09
N SER A 11 42.58 65.99 59.38
CA SER A 11 42.02 64.71 59.90
C SER A 11 40.62 64.43 59.42
N LEU A 12 39.74 65.49 59.25
CA LEU A 12 38.38 65.26 58.66
C LEU A 12 38.44 64.94 57.15
N ILE A 13 39.38 65.56 56.43
CA ILE A 13 39.57 65.29 55.01
C ILE A 13 40.17 63.87 54.79
N ILE A 14 41.09 63.39 55.62
CA ILE A 14 41.68 62.10 55.58
C ILE A 14 40.61 61.02 55.99
N SER A 15 39.73 61.29 56.96
CA SER A 15 38.61 60.43 57.30
C SER A 15 37.55 60.35 56.19
N CYS A 16 37.30 61.47 55.47
CA CYS A 16 36.42 61.45 54.29
C CYS A 16 37.04 60.73 53.05
N LEU A 17 38.37 60.79 52.91
CA LEU A 17 39.08 60.10 51.85
C LEU A 17 39.19 58.55 52.09
N PHE A 18 39.10 58.10 53.34
CA PHE A 18 39.02 56.66 53.66
C PHE A 18 37.59 56.14 53.75
N ALA A 19 36.53 56.98 53.71
CA ALA A 19 35.14 56.59 53.69
C ALA A 19 34.60 56.40 52.26
N PHE A 20 35.39 56.66 51.21
CA PHE A 20 35.01 56.38 49.81
C PHE A 20 35.81 55.25 49.20
N ALA A 21 36.51 54.43 49.99
CA ALA A 21 37.28 53.31 49.51
C ALA A 21 36.77 51.93 50.05
N SER A 22 35.45 51.80 50.29
CA SER A 22 34.88 50.46 50.52
C SER A 22 33.37 50.55 50.39
N CYS A 23 32.88 50.44 49.19
CA CYS A 23 31.59 49.87 48.85
C CYS A 23 31.62 49.63 47.39
N ASP A 24 32.41 48.69 46.96
CA ASP A 24 32.27 47.95 45.67
C ASP A 24 32.04 46.50 45.97
N ASP A 25 31.05 46.26 46.87
CA ASP A 25 30.50 44.91 47.10
C ASP A 25 29.41 44.50 46.05
N THR A 26 29.62 44.89 44.79
CA THR A 26 28.85 44.37 43.73
C THR A 26 29.37 42.97 43.44
N GLU A 27 28.56 41.96 43.75
CA GLU A 27 28.91 40.54 43.50
C GLU A 27 29.16 40.28 42.02
N GLU A 28 30.28 39.65 41.67
CA GLU A 28 30.57 39.26 40.27
C GLU A 28 29.68 38.05 39.88
N LEU A 29 28.97 38.14 38.76
CA LEU A 29 28.15 37.05 38.26
C LEU A 29 29.00 35.82 37.92
N SER A 30 28.42 34.62 38.04
CA SER A 30 29.10 33.40 37.60
C SER A 30 29.22 33.36 36.10
N ALA A 31 30.30 32.79 35.57
CA ALA A 31 30.48 32.57 34.13
C ALA A 31 29.41 31.60 33.57
N PRO A 32 28.84 31.88 32.37
CA PRO A 32 27.91 30.94 31.73
C PRO A 32 28.49 29.54 31.62
N GLN A 33 27.69 28.56 32.00
CA GLN A 33 28.02 27.10 31.95
C GLN A 33 27.27 26.42 30.81
N ASN A 34 27.72 25.24 30.41
CA ASN A 34 27.13 24.41 29.34
C ASN A 34 26.98 25.24 28.05
N VAL A 35 28.04 25.96 27.68
CA VAL A 35 28.08 26.67 26.39
C VAL A 35 28.38 25.67 25.30
N GLU A 36 27.40 25.40 24.45
CA GLU A 36 27.49 24.41 23.38
C GLU A 36 26.80 24.87 22.11
N ILE A 37 27.20 24.29 20.96
CA ILE A 37 26.61 24.61 19.67
C ILE A 37 25.76 23.43 19.21
N GLU A 38 24.47 23.68 19.02
CA GLU A 38 23.57 22.77 18.35
C GLU A 38 23.86 22.85 16.84
N GLN A 39 24.61 21.88 16.32
CA GLN A 39 25.10 21.86 14.93
C GLN A 39 23.95 21.86 13.91
N ALA A 40 22.84 21.19 14.22
CA ALA A 40 21.69 21.08 13.33
C ALA A 40 21.03 22.43 13.04
N THR A 41 20.94 23.31 14.03
CA THR A 41 20.28 24.61 13.92
C THR A 41 21.27 25.77 13.83
N LEU A 42 22.57 25.54 13.97
CA LEU A 42 23.64 26.54 14.11
C LEU A 42 23.31 27.52 15.24
N THR A 43 22.88 27.02 16.39
CA THR A 43 22.52 27.83 17.54
C THR A 43 23.49 27.57 18.69
N LEU A 44 24.11 28.64 19.17
CA LEU A 44 24.89 28.62 20.40
C LEU A 44 23.93 28.70 21.59
N ASN A 45 23.99 27.75 22.50
CA ASN A 45 23.14 27.64 23.70
C ASN A 45 24.01 27.72 24.96
N TRP A 46 23.45 28.20 26.08
CA TRP A 46 24.10 28.18 27.39
C TRP A 46 23.07 28.16 28.53
N LYS A 47 23.53 27.79 29.73
CA LYS A 47 22.69 27.81 30.94
C LYS A 47 22.50 29.24 31.45
N ALA A 48 21.26 29.58 31.83
CA ALA A 48 20.93 30.85 32.39
C ALA A 48 21.76 31.15 33.67
N VAL A 49 22.28 32.37 33.78
CA VAL A 49 22.99 32.86 34.96
C VAL A 49 22.05 33.69 35.80
N ALA A 50 21.92 33.40 37.09
CA ALA A 50 21.08 34.15 38.00
C ALA A 50 21.60 35.61 38.15
N GLY A 51 20.72 36.59 38.01
CA GLY A 51 21.06 38.00 38.04
C GLY A 51 21.57 38.60 36.73
N ALA A 52 21.81 37.79 35.68
CA ALA A 52 22.18 38.33 34.38
C ALA A 52 21.00 39.03 33.68
N ARG A 53 21.24 40.20 33.12
CA ARG A 53 20.26 40.94 32.32
C ARG A 53 20.39 40.69 30.84
N LEU A 54 21.60 40.53 30.36
CA LEU A 54 21.97 40.29 28.96
C LEU A 54 23.20 39.36 28.92
N TYR A 55 23.58 38.94 27.77
CA TYR A 55 24.81 38.19 27.52
C TYR A 55 25.58 38.82 26.38
N THR A 56 26.89 38.98 26.55
CA THR A 56 27.82 39.37 25.49
C THR A 56 28.45 38.10 24.91
N ILE A 57 28.40 37.94 23.61
CA ILE A 57 28.99 36.85 22.87
C ILE A 57 30.20 37.39 22.09
N SER A 58 31.40 36.91 22.41
CA SER A 58 32.60 37.19 21.63
C SER A 58 32.79 36.14 20.58
N ILE A 59 32.90 36.54 19.31
CA ILE A 59 33.04 35.68 18.15
C ILE A 59 34.30 36.14 17.42
N ALA A 60 35.35 35.34 17.45
CA ALA A 60 36.58 35.58 16.73
C ALA A 60 36.80 34.54 15.62
N LYS A 61 36.93 34.96 14.37
CA LYS A 61 37.40 34.13 13.26
C LYS A 61 38.92 34.07 13.27
N ASP A 62 39.52 32.94 12.92
CA ASP A 62 40.98 32.81 12.89
C ASP A 62 41.60 33.87 12.02
N GLY A 63 42.53 34.63 12.63
CA GLY A 63 43.24 35.77 11.99
C GLY A 63 42.47 37.11 12.00
N GLU A 64 41.29 37.18 12.62
CA GLU A 64 40.49 38.41 12.72
C GLU A 64 40.34 38.87 14.19
N GLU A 65 40.13 40.15 14.43
CA GLU A 65 39.79 40.66 15.75
C GLU A 65 38.40 40.19 16.18
N PRO A 66 38.21 39.85 17.47
CA PRO A 66 36.91 39.42 17.99
C PRO A 66 35.83 40.50 17.82
N ARG A 67 34.67 40.10 17.29
CA ARG A 67 33.46 40.94 17.31
C ARG A 67 32.56 40.55 18.48
N GLU A 68 31.86 41.50 19.06
CA GLU A 68 30.90 41.23 20.13
C GLU A 68 29.46 41.34 19.62
N ALA A 69 28.59 40.44 20.11
CA ALA A 69 27.15 40.44 19.90
C ALA A 69 26.45 40.41 21.27
N ILE A 70 25.22 40.89 21.33
CA ILE A 70 24.43 40.90 22.57
C ILE A 70 23.20 40.02 22.40
N ALA A 71 22.91 39.17 23.38
CA ALA A 71 21.70 38.38 23.46
C ALA A 71 20.92 38.63 24.74
N SER A 72 19.61 38.77 24.66
CA SER A 72 18.68 38.86 25.80
C SER A 72 18.13 37.51 26.22
N LYS A 73 18.46 36.45 25.49
CA LYS A 73 18.07 35.04 25.71
C LYS A 73 19.30 34.18 25.90
N THR A 74 19.16 32.98 26.33
CA THR A 74 20.24 31.99 26.54
C THR A 74 20.66 31.23 25.28
N TYR A 75 20.41 31.83 24.12
CA TYR A 75 20.85 31.34 22.83
C TYR A 75 21.17 32.46 21.84
N TYR A 76 22.03 32.16 20.84
CA TYR A 76 22.40 33.07 19.77
C TYR A 76 22.56 32.30 18.43
N SER A 77 22.02 32.84 17.34
CA SER A 77 22.12 32.21 16.02
C SER A 77 23.46 32.51 15.34
N LEU A 78 24.14 31.46 14.90
CA LEU A 78 25.41 31.52 14.17
C LEU A 78 25.22 31.40 12.64
N THR A 79 23.99 31.39 12.13
CA THR A 79 23.69 31.22 10.70
C THR A 79 24.29 32.32 9.81
N GLY A 80 24.54 33.51 10.35
CA GLY A 80 25.13 34.66 9.63
C GLY A 80 26.65 34.65 9.54
N LEU A 81 27.36 33.62 10.07
CA LEU A 81 28.82 33.56 9.99
C LEU A 81 29.25 33.06 8.59
N SER A 82 30.34 33.67 8.07
CA SER A 82 31.01 33.19 6.84
C SER A 82 31.75 31.86 7.11
N GLU A 83 32.23 31.20 6.04
CA GLU A 83 33.13 30.03 6.15
C GLU A 83 34.39 30.38 6.98
N GLY A 84 34.83 29.45 7.83
CA GLY A 84 36.04 29.56 8.61
C GLY A 84 35.97 28.93 10.00
N HIS A 85 37.10 28.95 10.70
CA HIS A 85 37.23 28.50 12.08
C HIS A 85 36.96 29.63 13.04
N TYR A 86 36.15 29.42 14.02
CA TYR A 86 35.73 30.42 14.99
C TYR A 86 35.99 29.96 16.42
N THR A 87 36.42 30.92 17.24
CA THR A 87 36.42 30.79 18.72
C THR A 87 35.31 31.64 19.31
N ILE A 88 34.46 31.01 20.11
CA ILE A 88 33.27 31.69 20.67
C ILE A 88 33.29 31.58 22.20
N LYS A 89 32.98 32.69 22.90
CA LYS A 89 32.83 32.78 24.35
C LYS A 89 31.61 33.58 24.69
N VAL A 90 31.02 33.33 25.87
CA VAL A 90 29.83 34.00 26.37
C VAL A 90 30.12 34.59 27.75
N LYS A 91 29.69 35.81 28.00
CA LYS A 91 29.80 36.53 29.28
C LYS A 91 28.41 36.97 29.72
N ALA A 92 28.07 36.79 30.98
CA ALA A 92 26.84 37.33 31.56
C ALA A 92 27.04 38.79 31.99
N ASN A 93 26.15 39.67 31.56
CA ASN A 93 26.21 41.09 31.93
C ASN A 93 25.35 41.40 33.15
N GLY A 94 25.96 41.96 34.15
CA GLY A 94 25.35 42.39 35.39
C GLY A 94 24.47 43.65 35.24
N LYS A 95 23.80 44.02 36.29
CA LYS A 95 23.04 45.27 36.40
C LYS A 95 23.90 46.35 37.09
N GLU A 96 24.09 47.48 36.43
CA GLU A 96 24.88 48.61 36.97
C GLU A 96 24.43 48.98 38.40
N GLY A 97 25.39 49.05 39.31
CA GLY A 97 25.15 49.35 40.75
C GLY A 97 24.58 48.14 41.55
N VAL A 98 24.37 46.94 40.98
CA VAL A 98 23.84 45.75 41.66
C VAL A 98 24.77 44.55 41.54
N SER A 99 25.31 44.27 40.34
CA SER A 99 26.23 43.19 40.10
C SER A 99 27.23 43.51 38.98
N ARG A 100 28.44 42.96 39.07
CA ARG A 100 29.45 43.06 38.01
C ARG A 100 29.27 41.93 36.96
N ASP A 101 29.73 42.20 35.73
CA ASP A 101 29.79 41.21 34.66
C ASP A 101 30.58 39.98 35.12
N SER A 102 30.18 38.80 34.58
CA SER A 102 30.91 37.53 34.81
C SER A 102 32.25 37.51 34.07
N LYS A 103 33.11 36.57 34.43
CA LYS A 103 34.17 36.10 33.51
C LYS A 103 33.56 35.49 32.27
N TRP A 104 34.39 35.37 31.20
CA TRP A 104 34.02 34.63 30.01
C TRP A 104 33.85 33.14 30.33
N SER A 105 32.90 32.48 29.62
CA SER A 105 32.77 31.02 29.61
C SER A 105 34.05 30.34 29.12
N GLN A 106 34.05 29.02 29.18
CA GLN A 106 34.99 28.23 28.39
C GLN A 106 34.84 28.56 26.88
N THR A 107 35.95 28.47 26.16
CA THR A 107 35.97 28.67 24.70
C THR A 107 35.31 27.51 24.00
N VAL A 108 34.40 27.79 23.09
CA VAL A 108 33.80 26.84 22.17
C VAL A 108 34.41 27.05 20.79
N LEU A 109 34.93 26.00 20.18
CA LEU A 109 35.42 26.03 18.82
C LEU A 109 34.28 25.70 17.86
N PHE A 110 34.21 26.39 16.75
CA PHE A 110 33.19 26.25 15.74
C PHE A 110 33.76 26.34 14.34
N ASP A 111 33.57 25.30 13.54
CA ASP A 111 33.95 25.29 12.13
C ASP A 111 32.73 25.57 11.27
N ARG A 112 32.72 26.69 10.56
CA ARG A 112 31.73 27.01 9.57
C ARG A 112 32.18 26.48 8.20
N GLU A 113 31.57 25.39 7.75
CA GLU A 113 31.88 24.76 6.47
C GLU A 113 31.50 25.63 5.28
N LYS A 114 32.19 25.40 4.16
CA LYS A 114 31.96 26.07 2.87
C LYS A 114 30.53 25.78 2.38
N GLU A 115 29.82 26.81 1.92
CA GLU A 115 28.53 26.60 1.25
C GLU A 115 28.75 25.81 -0.05
N THR A 116 28.30 24.56 -0.07
CA THR A 116 28.48 23.61 -1.18
C THR A 116 27.46 23.82 -2.31
N GLY A 117 26.67 24.88 -2.31
CA GLY A 117 25.57 25.05 -3.27
C GLY A 117 24.39 24.09 -3.01
N MET A 118 24.40 23.41 -1.88
CA MET A 118 23.35 22.48 -1.45
C MET A 118 22.54 23.06 -0.27
N THR A 119 21.28 22.62 -0.18
CA THR A 119 20.39 22.88 0.95
C THR A 119 20.11 21.56 1.65
N PHE A 120 20.18 21.56 2.97
CA PHE A 120 19.90 20.41 3.81
C PHE A 120 18.66 20.70 4.65
N THR A 121 17.61 19.89 4.50
CA THR A 121 16.34 20.02 5.21
C THR A 121 16.21 18.89 6.22
N LEU A 122 15.88 19.19 7.46
CA LEU A 122 15.65 18.17 8.49
C LEU A 122 14.37 17.37 8.18
N ILE A 123 14.47 16.06 8.27
CA ILE A 123 13.38 15.09 8.05
C ILE A 123 13.31 14.10 9.23
N ASN A 124 12.34 13.21 9.24
CA ASN A 124 12.17 12.13 10.22
C ASN A 124 12.26 12.64 11.69
N GLY A 125 11.47 13.67 12.00
CA GLY A 125 11.44 14.23 13.36
C GLY A 125 12.72 14.99 13.75
N ASN A 126 13.48 15.52 12.79
CA ASN A 126 14.75 16.23 12.92
C ASN A 126 15.95 15.33 13.28
N THR A 127 15.92 14.06 12.87
CA THR A 127 17.02 13.11 13.12
C THR A 127 17.91 12.88 11.90
N GLU A 128 17.48 13.30 10.71
CA GLU A 128 18.15 13.05 9.45
C GLU A 128 18.01 14.25 8.51
N TYR A 129 18.85 14.31 7.48
CA TYR A 129 18.76 15.36 6.44
C TYR A 129 18.36 14.79 5.07
N GLU A 130 17.52 15.57 4.38
CA GLU A 130 17.31 15.51 2.94
C GLU A 130 18.12 16.62 2.27
N VAL A 131 18.83 16.29 1.18
CA VAL A 131 19.63 17.26 0.41
C VAL A 131 18.95 17.65 -0.89
N SER A 132 19.06 18.95 -1.24
CA SER A 132 18.68 19.51 -2.54
C SER A 132 19.66 20.60 -2.97
N SER A 133 19.64 21.04 -4.24
CA SER A 133 20.49 22.15 -4.71
C SER A 133 19.95 23.51 -4.28
N LYS A 134 20.87 24.43 -3.92
CA LYS A 134 20.59 25.84 -3.69
C LYS A 134 21.18 26.65 -4.85
N GLY A 135 20.36 27.07 -5.79
CA GLY A 135 20.82 27.94 -6.89
C GLY A 135 21.69 27.19 -7.93
N VAL A 136 22.92 27.64 -8.13
CA VAL A 136 23.84 27.11 -9.15
C VAL A 136 24.69 25.99 -8.53
N ALA A 137 24.30 24.73 -8.82
CA ALA A 137 25.18 23.59 -8.58
C ALA A 137 25.95 23.29 -9.87
N SER A 138 27.28 23.20 -9.84
CA SER A 138 28.12 22.98 -11.01
C SER A 138 29.39 22.20 -10.65
N GLY A 139 29.98 21.55 -11.66
CA GLY A 139 31.19 20.74 -11.49
C GLY A 139 30.92 19.43 -10.76
N ASP A 140 31.87 18.99 -9.96
CA ASP A 140 31.83 17.76 -9.20
C ASP A 140 31.06 17.99 -7.89
N ILE A 141 30.00 17.23 -7.69
CA ILE A 141 29.16 17.29 -6.49
C ILE A 141 29.46 16.13 -5.56
N VAL A 142 29.70 16.43 -4.28
CA VAL A 142 29.86 15.43 -3.23
C VAL A 142 28.75 15.63 -2.21
N ILE A 143 27.81 14.67 -2.15
CA ILE A 143 26.77 14.61 -1.11
C ILE A 143 27.39 13.88 0.08
N PRO A 144 27.54 14.53 1.25
CA PRO A 144 28.22 13.97 2.40
C PRO A 144 27.41 12.86 3.09
N ASP A 145 28.10 11.97 3.81
CA ASP A 145 27.46 10.98 4.68
C ASP A 145 26.69 11.65 5.83
N MET A 146 27.28 12.69 6.38
CA MET A 146 26.79 13.43 7.55
C MET A 146 26.75 14.92 7.27
N TYR A 147 25.78 15.63 7.81
CA TYR A 147 25.74 17.07 7.84
C TYR A 147 25.35 17.55 9.25
N ARG A 148 26.20 18.43 9.84
CA ARG A 148 25.99 18.97 11.20
C ARG A 148 25.68 17.91 12.27
N GLY A 149 26.39 16.78 12.21
CA GLY A 149 26.27 15.70 13.21
C GLY A 149 25.11 14.74 12.99
N LEU A 150 24.29 14.93 11.94
CA LEU A 150 23.18 14.03 11.58
C LEU A 150 23.41 13.43 10.19
N PRO A 151 22.91 12.20 9.92
CA PRO A 151 23.09 11.53 8.64
C PRO A 151 22.28 12.23 7.53
N VAL A 152 22.85 12.24 6.31
CA VAL A 152 22.14 12.59 5.08
C VAL A 152 21.61 11.32 4.45
N THR A 153 20.30 11.09 4.54
CA THR A 153 19.66 9.82 4.16
C THR A 153 18.80 9.92 2.92
N SER A 154 18.48 11.14 2.45
CA SER A 154 17.61 11.36 1.30
C SER A 154 18.16 12.43 0.36
N ILE A 155 18.01 12.18 -0.95
CA ILE A 155 18.13 13.20 -1.99
C ILE A 155 16.71 13.57 -2.42
N GLY A 156 16.35 14.84 -2.28
CA GLY A 156 14.98 15.32 -2.46
C GLY A 156 14.47 15.22 -3.91
N LYS A 157 13.16 15.26 -4.05
CA LYS A 157 12.49 15.35 -5.36
C LYS A 157 13.00 16.57 -6.14
N LYS A 158 13.44 16.36 -7.39
CA LYS A 158 14.01 17.39 -8.27
C LYS A 158 15.24 18.11 -7.68
N ALA A 159 15.96 17.47 -6.76
CA ALA A 159 17.06 18.10 -6.02
C ALA A 159 18.09 18.80 -6.91
N PHE A 160 18.48 18.16 -8.01
CA PHE A 160 19.44 18.71 -8.99
C PHE A 160 18.84 18.74 -10.41
N PHE A 161 17.51 18.80 -10.53
CA PHE A 161 16.84 18.82 -11.83
C PHE A 161 17.32 19.93 -12.77
N ASN A 162 17.62 19.61 -14.04
CA ASN A 162 18.12 20.53 -15.06
C ASN A 162 19.47 21.22 -14.71
N LYS A 163 20.32 20.61 -13.88
CA LYS A 163 21.67 21.12 -13.59
C LYS A 163 22.68 20.60 -14.63
N SER A 164 22.65 21.20 -15.80
CA SER A 164 23.54 20.82 -16.91
C SER A 164 25.03 21.03 -16.60
N ASP A 165 25.37 21.91 -15.64
CA ASP A 165 26.78 22.21 -15.30
C ASP A 165 27.38 21.20 -14.30
N VAL A 166 26.61 20.21 -13.83
CA VAL A 166 27.11 19.13 -12.96
C VAL A 166 27.79 18.07 -13.81
N THR A 167 29.04 17.73 -13.47
CA THR A 167 29.92 16.83 -14.26
C THR A 167 30.11 15.46 -13.61
N SER A 168 30.11 15.36 -12.29
CA SER A 168 30.11 14.12 -11.55
C SER A 168 29.34 14.24 -10.24
N VAL A 169 28.86 13.11 -9.72
CA VAL A 169 28.15 13.06 -8.43
C VAL A 169 28.68 11.89 -7.61
N THR A 170 29.20 12.22 -6.42
CA THR A 170 29.51 11.22 -5.39
C THR A 170 28.44 11.27 -4.32
N ILE A 171 27.73 10.16 -4.13
CA ILE A 171 26.65 10.05 -3.14
C ILE A 171 27.18 9.35 -1.89
N GLY A 172 26.96 9.98 -0.73
CA GLY A 172 27.36 9.47 0.57
C GLY A 172 26.72 8.13 0.93
N ALA A 173 27.41 7.33 1.75
CA ALA A 173 27.04 5.94 2.08
C ALA A 173 25.74 5.82 2.90
N ASN A 174 25.35 6.89 3.61
CA ASN A 174 24.12 6.89 4.43
C ASN A 174 22.84 7.18 3.62
N VAL A 175 22.93 7.56 2.33
CA VAL A 175 21.76 7.84 1.49
C VAL A 175 21.01 6.54 1.19
N LYS A 176 19.74 6.51 1.58
CA LYS A 176 18.80 5.39 1.40
C LYS A 176 17.79 5.64 0.29
N SER A 177 17.50 6.90 -0.03
CA SER A 177 16.51 7.26 -1.05
C SER A 177 16.98 8.38 -1.97
N ILE A 178 16.65 8.25 -3.27
CA ILE A 178 16.82 9.27 -4.30
C ILE A 178 15.43 9.61 -4.83
N GLY A 179 15.01 10.87 -4.72
CA GLY A 179 13.67 11.32 -5.08
C GLY A 179 13.42 11.40 -6.58
N ASP A 180 12.14 11.55 -6.94
CA ASP A 180 11.73 11.69 -8.34
C ASP A 180 12.44 12.85 -9.03
N TYR A 181 12.90 12.61 -10.26
CA TYR A 181 13.60 13.61 -11.10
C TYR A 181 14.86 14.22 -10.44
N ALA A 182 15.44 13.56 -9.44
CA ALA A 182 16.51 14.17 -8.62
C ALA A 182 17.68 14.70 -9.46
N PHE A 183 18.13 13.97 -10.48
CA PHE A 183 19.19 14.35 -11.41
C PHE A 183 18.71 14.40 -12.86
N ALA A 184 17.39 14.43 -13.11
CA ALA A 184 16.87 14.44 -14.46
C ALA A 184 17.37 15.66 -15.26
N ASN A 185 17.76 15.42 -16.53
CA ASN A 185 18.35 16.42 -17.44
C ASN A 185 19.71 16.99 -16.97
N CYS A 186 20.42 16.31 -16.09
CA CYS A 186 21.83 16.62 -15.80
C CYS A 186 22.71 15.99 -16.91
N SER A 187 22.63 16.56 -18.11
CA SER A 187 23.15 15.96 -19.33
C SER A 187 24.67 15.79 -19.38
N TYR A 188 25.43 16.52 -18.55
CA TYR A 188 26.89 16.47 -18.49
C TYR A 188 27.43 15.58 -17.35
N ILE A 189 26.60 14.95 -16.54
CA ILE A 189 27.08 13.94 -15.58
C ILE A 189 27.74 12.81 -16.37
N THR A 190 29.03 12.58 -16.07
CA THR A 190 29.82 11.49 -16.67
C THR A 190 29.88 10.26 -15.78
N SER A 191 29.76 10.44 -14.45
CA SER A 191 29.83 9.35 -13.50
C SER A 191 28.98 9.64 -12.28
N ILE A 192 28.38 8.57 -11.72
CA ILE A 192 27.64 8.60 -10.46
C ILE A 192 27.82 7.23 -9.77
N ASN A 193 27.96 7.23 -8.44
CA ASN A 193 27.91 6.01 -7.64
C ASN A 193 26.56 5.89 -6.93
N LEU A 194 26.01 4.69 -6.86
CA LEU A 194 24.86 4.39 -6.00
C LEU A 194 25.35 3.71 -4.72
N PRO A 195 25.07 4.27 -3.52
CA PRO A 195 25.57 3.71 -2.27
C PRO A 195 24.93 2.34 -1.97
N LYS A 196 25.69 1.44 -1.34
CA LYS A 196 25.23 0.07 -1.02
C LYS A 196 23.97 0.02 -0.15
N GLY A 197 23.74 1.05 0.66
CA GLY A 197 22.56 1.20 1.53
C GLY A 197 21.32 1.76 0.83
N LEU A 198 21.38 2.07 -0.47
CA LEU A 198 20.25 2.62 -1.21
C LEU A 198 19.12 1.58 -1.33
N THR A 199 17.90 2.01 -1.02
CA THR A 199 16.69 1.16 -1.12
C THR A 199 15.67 1.70 -2.11
N THR A 200 15.72 3.01 -2.42
CA THR A 200 14.71 3.64 -3.28
C THR A 200 15.35 4.56 -4.30
N ILE A 201 14.98 4.35 -5.57
CA ILE A 201 15.24 5.26 -6.69
C ILE A 201 13.89 5.82 -7.13
N GLY A 202 13.79 7.14 -7.32
CA GLY A 202 12.55 7.81 -7.76
C GLY A 202 12.31 7.73 -9.26
N GLU A 203 11.07 8.03 -9.67
CA GLU A 203 10.70 8.13 -11.09
C GLU A 203 11.60 9.14 -11.80
N SER A 204 12.13 8.76 -12.99
CA SER A 204 12.97 9.62 -13.81
C SER A 204 14.20 10.18 -13.09
N ALA A 205 14.68 9.53 -12.03
CA ALA A 205 15.73 10.09 -11.15
C ALA A 205 17.00 10.50 -11.93
N PHE A 206 17.39 9.74 -12.95
CA PHE A 206 18.56 9.99 -13.80
C PHE A 206 18.22 10.17 -15.30
N ALA A 207 16.94 10.43 -15.60
CA ALA A 207 16.49 10.55 -16.98
C ALA A 207 17.27 11.65 -17.72
N SER A 208 17.73 11.35 -18.94
CA SER A 208 18.52 12.26 -19.80
C SER A 208 19.88 12.68 -19.22
N CYS A 209 20.50 11.88 -18.38
CA CYS A 209 21.92 12.00 -18.04
C CYS A 209 22.76 11.43 -19.20
N ARG A 210 22.77 12.13 -20.33
CA ARG A 210 23.24 11.64 -21.66
C ARG A 210 24.69 11.21 -21.69
N LEU A 211 25.57 11.84 -20.91
CA LEU A 211 27.00 11.57 -20.86
C LEU A 211 27.39 10.59 -19.75
N MET A 212 26.45 10.13 -18.94
CA MET A 212 26.70 9.12 -17.90
C MET A 212 27.20 7.83 -18.56
N ALA A 213 28.49 7.53 -18.35
CA ALA A 213 29.22 6.48 -19.01
C ALA A 213 29.64 5.35 -18.06
N GLY A 214 30.15 4.25 -18.65
CA GLY A 214 30.62 3.09 -17.90
C GLY A 214 29.50 2.24 -17.33
N GLU A 215 29.74 1.71 -16.13
CA GLU A 215 28.83 0.77 -15.45
C GLU A 215 28.06 1.45 -14.34
N ILE A 216 26.78 1.13 -14.22
CA ILE A 216 25.97 1.46 -13.04
C ILE A 216 25.65 0.18 -12.27
N VAL A 217 25.94 0.19 -10.95
CA VAL A 217 25.64 -0.94 -10.04
C VAL A 217 24.39 -0.60 -9.23
N ILE A 218 23.31 -1.35 -9.42
CA ILE A 218 22.07 -1.24 -8.65
C ILE A 218 22.24 -2.05 -7.34
N PRO A 219 22.14 -1.40 -6.17
CA PRO A 219 22.35 -2.08 -4.89
C PRO A 219 21.29 -3.13 -4.54
N GLU A 220 21.65 -4.08 -3.66
CA GLU A 220 20.77 -5.17 -3.20
C GLU A 220 19.51 -4.69 -2.47
N GLY A 221 19.52 -3.49 -1.90
CA GLY A 221 18.35 -2.88 -1.25
C GLY A 221 17.26 -2.41 -2.20
N VAL A 222 17.57 -2.26 -3.50
CA VAL A 222 16.63 -1.78 -4.52
C VAL A 222 15.86 -2.97 -5.09
N THR A 223 14.54 -3.00 -4.93
CA THR A 223 13.68 -4.06 -5.43
C THR A 223 12.95 -3.69 -6.72
N THR A 224 12.84 -2.39 -7.02
CA THR A 224 12.14 -1.87 -8.20
C THR A 224 12.95 -0.78 -8.87
N ILE A 225 13.15 -0.89 -10.18
CA ILE A 225 13.66 0.20 -11.03
C ILE A 225 12.45 0.96 -11.57
N PRO A 226 12.22 2.20 -11.14
CA PRO A 226 11.00 2.92 -11.47
C PRO A 226 11.00 3.44 -12.92
N LYS A 227 9.82 3.92 -13.32
CA LYS A 227 9.57 4.48 -14.64
C LYS A 227 10.60 5.55 -15.03
N ASN A 228 11.14 5.43 -16.23
CA ASN A 228 12.14 6.34 -16.82
C ASN A 228 13.42 6.54 -15.98
N ALA A 229 13.73 5.70 -14.99
CA ALA A 229 14.80 5.96 -14.02
C ALA A 229 16.14 6.34 -14.68
N PHE A 230 16.53 5.63 -15.75
CA PHE A 230 17.75 5.84 -16.54
C PHE A 230 17.45 6.09 -18.02
N ALA A 231 16.23 6.52 -18.35
CA ALA A 231 15.86 6.78 -19.75
C ALA A 231 16.76 7.83 -20.38
N TYR A 232 17.17 7.60 -21.65
CA TYR A 232 18.04 8.50 -22.42
C TYR A 232 19.45 8.69 -21.84
N CYS A 233 19.95 7.72 -21.05
CA CYS A 233 21.35 7.66 -20.62
C CYS A 233 22.20 7.03 -21.75
N GLY A 234 22.31 7.74 -22.86
CA GLY A 234 22.84 7.20 -24.12
C GLY A 234 24.31 6.76 -24.09
N SER A 235 25.09 7.15 -23.08
CA SER A 235 26.48 6.75 -22.89
C SER A 235 26.68 5.60 -21.91
N LEU A 236 25.63 5.11 -21.26
CA LEU A 236 25.68 4.00 -20.31
C LEU A 236 26.07 2.70 -21.02
N GLU A 237 27.12 2.02 -20.56
CA GLU A 237 27.74 0.85 -21.24
C GLU A 237 27.32 -0.47 -20.59
N ALA A 238 27.12 -0.49 -19.28
CA ALA A 238 26.72 -1.69 -18.51
C ALA A 238 25.81 -1.35 -17.32
N VAL A 239 24.95 -2.31 -16.96
CA VAL A 239 24.14 -2.28 -15.75
C VAL A 239 24.31 -3.60 -15.01
N VAL A 240 24.69 -3.52 -13.74
CA VAL A 240 24.74 -4.68 -12.83
C VAL A 240 23.60 -4.55 -11.85
N PHE A 241 22.66 -5.48 -11.88
CA PHE A 241 21.49 -5.48 -10.99
C PHE A 241 21.78 -6.22 -9.67
N GLY A 242 21.33 -5.65 -8.55
CA GLY A 242 21.23 -6.40 -7.30
C GLY A 242 20.26 -7.58 -7.46
N SER A 243 20.55 -8.68 -6.77
CA SER A 243 19.79 -9.94 -6.88
C SER A 243 18.34 -9.85 -6.39
N ASN A 244 17.97 -8.77 -5.69
CA ASN A 244 16.64 -8.54 -5.14
C ASN A 244 15.72 -7.68 -6.03
N VAL A 245 16.17 -7.28 -7.22
CA VAL A 245 15.31 -6.56 -8.16
C VAL A 245 14.24 -7.51 -8.71
N THR A 246 12.97 -7.17 -8.49
CA THR A 246 11.79 -7.95 -8.91
C THR A 246 11.02 -7.27 -10.05
N ARG A 247 11.20 -5.95 -10.23
CA ARG A 247 10.46 -5.17 -11.22
C ARG A 247 11.32 -4.12 -11.90
N ILE A 248 11.21 -4.03 -13.24
CA ILE A 248 11.75 -2.94 -14.05
C ILE A 248 10.57 -2.28 -14.76
N GLU A 249 10.28 -1.03 -14.43
CA GLU A 249 9.08 -0.33 -14.87
C GLU A 249 9.25 0.31 -16.27
N THR A 250 8.14 0.89 -16.77
CA THR A 250 8.07 1.48 -18.11
C THR A 250 9.24 2.40 -18.43
N SER A 251 9.87 2.17 -19.60
CA SER A 251 10.95 2.99 -20.16
C SER A 251 12.18 3.17 -19.25
N ALA A 252 12.40 2.30 -18.27
CA ALA A 252 13.44 2.48 -17.26
C ALA A 252 14.83 2.70 -17.84
N PHE A 253 15.19 2.04 -18.96
CA PHE A 253 16.47 2.15 -19.67
C PHE A 253 16.30 2.46 -21.18
N THR A 254 15.17 3.04 -21.57
CA THR A 254 14.94 3.45 -22.97
C THR A 254 16.07 4.33 -23.47
N ASP A 255 16.55 4.11 -24.71
CA ASP A 255 17.63 4.87 -25.35
C ASP A 255 18.98 4.85 -24.58
N CYS A 256 19.29 3.80 -23.85
CA CYS A 256 20.65 3.52 -23.39
C CYS A 256 21.47 2.94 -24.56
N ALA A 257 21.74 3.80 -25.54
CA ALA A 257 22.20 3.39 -26.88
C ALA A 257 23.59 2.70 -26.91
N LYS A 258 24.41 2.86 -25.86
CA LYS A 258 25.71 2.21 -25.74
C LYS A 258 25.71 0.92 -24.91
N LEU A 259 24.61 0.53 -24.31
CA LEU A 259 24.52 -0.71 -23.55
C LEU A 259 24.80 -1.92 -24.45
N THR A 260 25.79 -2.76 -24.07
CA THR A 260 26.27 -3.85 -24.92
C THR A 260 25.80 -5.23 -24.49
N ALA A 261 25.64 -5.45 -23.19
CA ALA A 261 25.18 -6.70 -22.59
C ALA A 261 24.22 -6.43 -21.46
N LEU A 262 23.27 -7.33 -21.28
CA LEU A 262 22.27 -7.26 -20.22
C LEU A 262 22.06 -8.63 -19.63
N THR A 263 22.26 -8.76 -18.31
CA THR A 263 21.92 -9.95 -17.52
C THR A 263 20.91 -9.53 -16.45
N LEU A 264 19.71 -10.06 -16.54
CA LEU A 264 18.62 -9.76 -15.61
C LEU A 264 18.64 -10.74 -14.43
N PRO A 265 18.31 -10.29 -13.19
CA PRO A 265 18.35 -11.16 -12.02
C PRO A 265 17.25 -12.21 -12.03
N ASP A 266 17.50 -13.39 -11.43
CA ASP A 266 16.57 -14.52 -11.39
C ASP A 266 15.25 -14.24 -10.63
N LYS A 267 15.25 -13.23 -9.75
CA LYS A 267 14.03 -12.79 -9.04
C LYS A 267 13.17 -11.79 -9.83
N LEU A 268 13.64 -11.34 -11.00
CA LEU A 268 12.89 -10.38 -11.80
C LEU A 268 11.64 -11.06 -12.38
N GLU A 269 10.47 -10.54 -12.06
CA GLU A 269 9.19 -11.06 -12.53
C GLU A 269 8.56 -10.21 -13.64
N TYR A 270 8.85 -8.91 -13.67
CA TYR A 270 8.16 -7.92 -14.51
C TYR A 270 9.15 -7.01 -15.26
N ILE A 271 8.98 -6.94 -16.58
CA ILE A 271 9.69 -6.01 -17.48
C ILE A 271 8.63 -5.13 -18.14
N GLY A 272 8.61 -3.83 -17.82
CA GLY A 272 7.62 -2.87 -18.27
C GLY A 272 7.74 -2.47 -19.74
N ASN A 273 6.70 -1.79 -20.23
CA ASN A 273 6.66 -1.30 -21.61
C ASN A 273 7.89 -0.44 -21.94
N LEU A 274 8.50 -0.66 -23.12
CA LEU A 274 9.66 0.10 -23.62
C LEU A 274 10.90 0.06 -22.68
N ALA A 275 10.97 -0.88 -21.72
CA ALA A 275 11.96 -0.84 -20.64
C ALA A 275 13.40 -0.71 -21.14
N PHE A 276 13.77 -1.40 -22.23
CA PHE A 276 15.08 -1.39 -22.89
C PHE A 276 15.00 -1.02 -24.37
N ALA A 277 13.90 -0.38 -24.78
CA ALA A 277 13.74 0.03 -26.17
C ALA A 277 14.91 0.92 -26.65
N ARG A 278 15.35 0.73 -27.89
CA ARG A 278 16.44 1.50 -28.54
C ARG A 278 17.81 1.39 -27.88
N CYS A 279 18.08 0.32 -27.12
CA CYS A 279 19.44 -0.03 -26.69
C CYS A 279 20.21 -0.64 -27.87
N LYS A 280 20.55 0.21 -28.88
CA LYS A 280 20.94 -0.20 -30.21
C LYS A 280 22.24 -0.99 -30.31
N LYS A 281 23.09 -0.98 -29.27
CA LYS A 281 24.36 -1.75 -29.25
C LYS A 281 24.23 -3.06 -28.44
N LEU A 282 23.06 -3.40 -27.92
CA LEU A 282 22.88 -4.61 -27.14
C LEU A 282 23.03 -5.84 -28.04
N THR A 283 24.07 -6.62 -27.80
CA THR A 283 24.36 -7.87 -28.53
C THR A 283 24.09 -9.12 -27.72
N SER A 284 24.05 -9.01 -26.38
CA SER A 284 23.78 -10.12 -25.45
C SER A 284 22.67 -9.77 -24.48
N LEU A 285 21.66 -10.63 -24.42
CA LEU A 285 20.50 -10.51 -23.53
C LEU A 285 20.26 -11.83 -22.83
N ASP A 286 20.43 -11.84 -21.50
CA ASP A 286 20.04 -12.91 -20.60
C ASP A 286 18.86 -12.43 -19.73
N LEU A 287 17.72 -13.12 -19.85
CA LEU A 287 16.48 -12.75 -19.17
C LEU A 287 16.37 -13.32 -17.75
N GLY A 288 17.35 -14.13 -17.29
CA GLY A 288 17.24 -14.84 -16.03
C GLY A 288 16.14 -15.91 -16.06
N THR A 289 15.72 -16.38 -14.88
CA THR A 289 14.75 -17.49 -14.77
C THR A 289 13.40 -17.12 -14.17
N GLY A 290 13.24 -15.88 -13.68
CA GLY A 290 12.03 -15.42 -12.95
C GLY A 290 11.00 -14.67 -13.78
N VAL A 291 11.39 -14.12 -14.94
CA VAL A 291 10.52 -13.25 -15.76
C VAL A 291 9.26 -13.98 -16.20
N LYS A 292 8.09 -13.40 -15.88
CA LYS A 292 6.76 -13.93 -16.26
C LYS A 292 6.19 -13.21 -17.48
N GLU A 293 6.43 -11.91 -17.60
CA GLU A 293 5.91 -11.07 -18.66
C GLU A 293 7.00 -10.18 -19.26
N ILE A 294 7.09 -10.20 -20.58
CA ILE A 294 7.84 -9.22 -21.38
C ILE A 294 6.80 -8.29 -22.00
N ASN A 295 6.69 -7.07 -21.51
CA ASN A 295 5.61 -6.16 -21.93
C ASN A 295 5.90 -5.46 -23.27
N ASP A 296 4.96 -4.62 -23.69
CA ASP A 296 4.89 -4.07 -25.03
C ASP A 296 6.15 -3.24 -25.36
N TYR A 297 6.76 -3.52 -26.49
CA TYR A 297 7.96 -2.86 -27.01
C TYR A 297 9.17 -2.90 -26.05
N ALA A 298 9.18 -3.82 -25.06
CA ALA A 298 10.20 -3.83 -24.00
C ALA A 298 11.64 -3.90 -24.51
N PHE A 299 11.87 -4.64 -25.60
CA PHE A 299 13.16 -4.83 -26.27
C PHE A 299 13.11 -4.40 -27.74
N SER A 300 12.25 -3.43 -28.09
CA SER A 300 12.15 -2.96 -29.47
C SER A 300 13.41 -2.20 -29.92
N GLU A 301 13.71 -2.25 -31.23
CA GLU A 301 14.84 -1.56 -31.88
C GLU A 301 16.22 -1.97 -31.30
N LEU A 302 16.39 -3.22 -30.85
CA LEU A 302 17.71 -3.79 -30.50
C LEU A 302 18.40 -4.28 -31.76
N VAL A 303 18.82 -3.36 -32.62
CA VAL A 303 19.29 -3.65 -33.99
C VAL A 303 20.55 -4.52 -34.03
N ALA A 304 21.30 -4.65 -32.94
CA ALA A 304 22.51 -5.47 -32.84
C ALA A 304 22.26 -6.87 -32.24
N LEU A 305 21.09 -7.15 -31.72
CA LEU A 305 20.76 -8.42 -31.06
C LEU A 305 20.52 -9.51 -32.10
N GLU A 306 21.33 -10.59 -32.08
CA GLU A 306 21.27 -11.69 -33.05
C GLU A 306 20.46 -12.89 -32.55
N SER A 307 20.43 -13.11 -31.21
CA SER A 307 19.76 -14.24 -30.60
C SER A 307 19.22 -13.91 -29.20
N VAL A 308 18.15 -14.57 -28.80
CA VAL A 308 17.61 -14.52 -27.46
C VAL A 308 17.00 -15.86 -27.06
N ALA A 309 17.20 -16.26 -25.79
CA ALA A 309 16.55 -17.38 -25.17
C ALA A 309 15.46 -16.88 -24.21
N ILE A 310 14.19 -17.21 -24.48
CA ILE A 310 13.05 -16.89 -23.63
C ILE A 310 12.88 -18.02 -22.62
N PRO A 311 13.00 -17.76 -21.30
CA PRO A 311 12.94 -18.80 -20.27
C PRO A 311 11.54 -19.42 -20.12
N ASN A 312 11.47 -20.60 -19.49
CA ASN A 312 10.20 -21.31 -19.25
C ASN A 312 9.20 -20.56 -18.35
N SER A 313 9.68 -19.62 -17.58
CA SER A 313 8.86 -18.78 -16.69
C SER A 313 8.00 -17.77 -17.44
N VAL A 314 8.38 -17.38 -18.66
CA VAL A 314 7.66 -16.37 -19.45
C VAL A 314 6.36 -16.96 -19.96
N GLU A 315 5.27 -16.28 -19.62
CA GLU A 315 3.90 -16.64 -20.04
C GLU A 315 3.41 -15.73 -21.18
N ARG A 316 3.84 -14.46 -21.21
CA ARG A 316 3.40 -13.47 -22.21
C ARG A 316 4.58 -12.74 -22.85
N ILE A 317 4.55 -12.61 -24.18
CA ILE A 317 5.40 -11.74 -24.98
C ILE A 317 4.49 -10.65 -25.57
N GLY A 318 4.70 -9.40 -25.15
CA GLY A 318 3.86 -8.23 -25.44
C GLY A 318 3.95 -7.75 -26.88
N GLU A 319 3.09 -6.77 -27.21
CA GLU A 319 3.05 -6.14 -28.54
C GLU A 319 4.40 -5.54 -28.90
N GLY A 320 4.90 -5.84 -30.10
CA GLY A 320 6.15 -5.31 -30.58
C GLY A 320 7.36 -5.55 -29.66
N ALA A 321 7.31 -6.54 -28.77
CA ALA A 321 8.34 -6.72 -27.73
C ALA A 321 9.77 -6.75 -28.30
N PHE A 322 9.97 -7.34 -29.50
CA PHE A 322 11.23 -7.37 -30.26
C PHE A 322 11.08 -6.70 -31.63
N TYR A 323 10.18 -5.74 -31.77
CA TYR A 323 9.95 -5.01 -33.02
C TYR A 323 11.23 -4.32 -33.50
N LEU A 324 11.53 -4.39 -34.81
CA LEU A 324 12.74 -3.80 -35.43
C LEU A 324 14.08 -4.28 -34.83
N CYS A 325 14.12 -5.51 -34.27
CA CYS A 325 15.38 -6.16 -33.94
C CYS A 325 15.99 -6.78 -35.22
N GLU A 326 16.53 -5.96 -36.11
CA GLU A 326 16.87 -6.28 -37.51
C GLU A 326 17.77 -7.50 -37.67
N LEU A 327 18.69 -7.77 -36.71
CA LEU A 327 19.60 -8.92 -36.75
C LEU A 327 19.09 -10.16 -36.02
N LEU A 328 17.96 -10.07 -35.28
CA LEU A 328 17.42 -11.17 -34.49
C LEU A 328 16.90 -12.30 -35.40
N GLY A 329 17.69 -13.34 -35.52
CA GLY A 329 17.36 -14.52 -36.33
C GLY A 329 17.17 -15.81 -35.56
N ASN A 330 17.70 -15.89 -34.32
CA ASN A 330 17.61 -17.08 -33.47
C ASN A 330 16.85 -16.77 -32.19
N VAL A 331 15.65 -17.30 -32.08
CA VAL A 331 14.82 -17.20 -30.87
C VAL A 331 14.47 -18.60 -30.38
N THR A 332 14.84 -18.93 -29.16
CA THR A 332 14.37 -20.14 -28.48
C THR A 332 13.28 -19.76 -27.47
N LEU A 333 12.15 -20.46 -27.53
CA LEU A 333 11.02 -20.24 -26.59
C LEU A 333 11.01 -21.29 -25.51
N GLY A 334 10.81 -20.85 -24.27
CA GLY A 334 10.42 -21.73 -23.18
C GLY A 334 9.00 -22.29 -23.33
N ASN A 335 8.69 -23.33 -22.58
CA ASN A 335 7.40 -24.04 -22.68
C ASN A 335 6.24 -23.32 -21.93
N GLY A 336 6.51 -22.22 -21.23
CA GLY A 336 5.52 -21.49 -20.45
C GLY A 336 4.63 -20.54 -21.24
N ILE A 337 4.97 -20.25 -22.50
CA ILE A 337 4.28 -19.23 -23.30
C ILE A 337 2.81 -19.56 -23.49
N LYS A 338 1.96 -18.61 -23.12
CA LYS A 338 0.50 -18.63 -23.29
C LYS A 338 0.04 -17.60 -24.33
N GLU A 339 0.84 -16.55 -24.56
CA GLU A 339 0.49 -15.47 -25.48
C GLU A 339 1.74 -14.91 -26.18
N ILE A 340 1.66 -14.75 -27.49
CA ILE A 340 2.55 -13.89 -28.28
C ILE A 340 1.65 -12.83 -28.93
N ALA A 341 1.82 -11.59 -28.48
CA ALA A 341 0.99 -10.47 -28.92
C ALA A 341 1.38 -9.98 -30.32
N ASN A 342 0.56 -9.08 -30.86
CA ASN A 342 0.70 -8.53 -32.21
C ASN A 342 2.11 -7.97 -32.45
N GLY A 343 2.72 -8.31 -33.58
CA GLY A 343 3.96 -7.71 -34.03
C GLY A 343 5.17 -7.97 -33.14
N ALA A 344 5.07 -8.88 -32.15
CA ALA A 344 6.12 -9.13 -31.17
C ALA A 344 7.52 -9.32 -31.81
N PHE A 345 7.58 -9.86 -33.02
CA PHE A 345 8.81 -10.12 -33.81
C PHE A 345 8.79 -9.48 -35.19
N TYR A 346 7.95 -8.44 -35.44
CA TYR A 346 7.92 -7.77 -36.74
C TYR A 346 9.27 -7.07 -37.02
N ASP A 347 9.66 -7.10 -38.31
CA ASP A 347 10.88 -6.50 -38.82
C ASP A 347 12.18 -7.02 -38.15
N THR A 348 12.13 -8.28 -37.69
CA THR A 348 13.33 -9.04 -37.29
C THR A 348 13.89 -9.82 -38.48
N LYS A 349 15.14 -10.28 -38.38
CA LYS A 349 15.74 -11.20 -39.36
C LYS A 349 14.94 -12.50 -39.46
N LEU A 350 14.36 -12.99 -38.34
CA LEU A 350 13.45 -14.15 -38.31
C LEU A 350 12.21 -13.91 -39.18
N TRP A 351 11.59 -12.73 -39.07
CA TRP A 351 10.40 -12.32 -39.82
C TRP A 351 10.73 -12.13 -41.31
N ASN A 352 11.83 -11.47 -41.61
CA ASN A 352 12.27 -11.10 -42.96
C ASN A 352 13.11 -12.19 -43.65
N ALA A 353 13.29 -13.37 -43.00
CA ALA A 353 14.09 -14.46 -43.58
C ALA A 353 13.63 -14.84 -44.99
N ASN A 354 14.56 -14.89 -45.93
CA ASN A 354 14.24 -15.26 -47.30
C ASN A 354 14.10 -16.81 -47.44
N THR A 355 13.05 -17.33 -46.81
CA THR A 355 12.69 -18.76 -46.91
C THR A 355 11.69 -19.00 -48.05
N SER A 356 11.60 -20.22 -48.55
CA SER A 356 10.57 -20.61 -49.52
C SER A 356 9.17 -20.70 -48.93
N SER A 357 9.06 -20.76 -47.59
CA SER A 357 7.77 -20.85 -46.88
C SER A 357 7.15 -19.47 -46.70
N ASN A 358 5.84 -19.33 -46.85
CA ASN A 358 5.08 -18.14 -46.58
C ASN A 358 4.82 -18.00 -45.07
N GLU A 359 4.75 -19.12 -44.34
CA GLU A 359 4.43 -19.17 -42.92
C GLU A 359 5.64 -18.78 -42.06
N ILE A 360 5.42 -17.92 -41.06
CA ILE A 360 6.45 -17.42 -40.12
C ILE A 360 6.22 -18.06 -38.75
N TYR A 361 7.28 -18.61 -38.19
CA TYR A 361 7.28 -19.29 -36.90
C TYR A 361 8.39 -18.83 -35.97
N VAL A 362 8.09 -18.89 -34.67
CA VAL A 362 9.11 -18.94 -33.62
C VAL A 362 8.85 -20.19 -32.77
N GLY A 363 9.82 -21.11 -32.76
CA GLY A 363 9.59 -22.43 -32.16
C GLY A 363 8.36 -23.13 -32.76
N LYS A 364 7.38 -23.43 -31.90
CA LYS A 364 6.08 -24.08 -32.30
C LYS A 364 4.93 -23.06 -32.37
N TRP A 365 5.21 -21.75 -32.32
CA TRP A 365 4.23 -20.69 -32.45
C TRP A 365 4.18 -20.15 -33.86
N PHE A 366 2.99 -20.15 -34.46
CA PHE A 366 2.72 -19.52 -35.74
C PHE A 366 2.52 -18.00 -35.53
N LEU A 367 3.32 -17.18 -36.17
CA LEU A 367 3.30 -15.73 -36.03
C LEU A 367 2.49 -15.02 -37.14
N GLY A 368 2.37 -15.64 -38.30
CA GLY A 368 1.70 -15.04 -39.46
C GLY A 368 2.26 -15.48 -40.79
N CYS A 369 1.84 -14.79 -41.86
CA CYS A 369 2.30 -15.00 -43.23
C CYS A 369 2.97 -13.75 -43.79
N LYS A 370 3.96 -13.90 -44.67
CA LYS A 370 4.58 -12.83 -45.44
C LYS A 370 3.59 -12.23 -46.45
N ASP A 371 2.85 -13.08 -47.15
CA ASP A 371 1.77 -12.69 -48.03
C ASP A 371 0.44 -13.18 -47.47
N ASN A 372 -0.37 -12.23 -47.00
CA ASN A 372 -1.65 -12.49 -46.33
C ASN A 372 -2.82 -12.69 -47.34
N THR A 373 -2.52 -12.83 -48.61
CA THR A 373 -3.54 -13.06 -49.69
C THR A 373 -3.51 -14.47 -50.25
N GLN A 374 -2.59 -15.34 -49.79
CA GLN A 374 -2.44 -16.70 -50.27
C GLN A 374 -3.67 -17.54 -49.96
N PRO A 375 -4.13 -18.38 -50.91
CA PRO A 375 -5.32 -19.20 -50.73
C PRO A 375 -5.10 -20.48 -49.94
N VAL A 376 -3.85 -20.83 -49.62
CA VAL A 376 -3.49 -22.06 -48.92
C VAL A 376 -2.60 -21.70 -47.70
N LEU A 377 -2.94 -22.28 -46.56
CA LEU A 377 -2.18 -22.22 -45.33
C LEU A 377 -1.74 -23.63 -44.92
N ASN A 378 -0.44 -23.84 -44.76
CA ASN A 378 0.13 -25.15 -44.37
C ASN A 378 0.76 -25.01 -42.97
N LEU A 379 -0.04 -25.10 -41.93
CA LEU A 379 0.45 -25.10 -40.55
C LEU A 379 1.21 -26.42 -40.26
N ARG A 380 2.28 -26.32 -39.47
CA ARG A 380 3.05 -27.47 -38.99
C ARG A 380 2.18 -28.30 -38.05
N GLU A 381 2.25 -29.63 -38.16
CA GLU A 381 1.53 -30.55 -37.28
C GLU A 381 1.91 -30.47 -35.81
N ASP A 382 3.08 -29.86 -35.47
CA ASP A 382 3.53 -29.63 -34.11
C ASP A 382 3.26 -28.20 -33.60
N THR A 383 2.44 -27.41 -34.31
CA THR A 383 2.05 -26.06 -33.92
C THR A 383 1.24 -26.11 -32.63
N ILE A 384 1.69 -25.36 -31.57
CA ILE A 384 1.00 -25.34 -30.28
C ILE A 384 0.24 -24.02 -30.03
N GLY A 385 0.61 -22.92 -30.70
CA GLY A 385 -0.04 -21.64 -30.53
C GLY A 385 -0.08 -20.79 -31.79
N ILE A 386 -1.11 -20.01 -31.90
CA ILE A 386 -1.33 -19.01 -32.95
C ILE A 386 -1.19 -17.63 -32.29
N ALA A 387 -0.27 -16.80 -32.76
CA ALA A 387 -0.05 -15.46 -32.21
C ALA A 387 -1.24 -14.53 -32.47
N SER A 388 -1.37 -13.49 -31.68
CA SER A 388 -2.39 -12.45 -31.89
C SER A 388 -2.22 -11.79 -33.27
N TYR A 389 -3.33 -11.51 -33.94
CA TYR A 389 -3.41 -10.91 -35.29
C TYR A 389 -2.69 -11.70 -36.40
N ALA A 390 -2.34 -12.98 -36.19
CA ALA A 390 -1.49 -13.75 -37.10
C ALA A 390 -1.97 -13.77 -38.58
N LEU A 391 -3.28 -13.83 -38.80
CA LEU A 391 -3.90 -13.80 -40.16
C LEU A 391 -5.00 -12.75 -40.26
N TYR A 392 -4.96 -11.73 -39.41
CA TYR A 392 -5.96 -10.65 -39.41
C TYR A 392 -6.14 -10.05 -40.81
N GLY A 393 -7.39 -9.98 -41.28
CA GLY A 393 -7.72 -9.41 -42.59
C GLY A 393 -7.29 -10.27 -43.79
N ASN A 394 -6.90 -11.55 -43.63
CA ASN A 394 -6.63 -12.45 -44.75
C ASN A 394 -7.87 -12.61 -45.65
N THR A 395 -7.72 -12.36 -46.94
CA THR A 395 -8.79 -12.46 -47.95
C THR A 395 -8.63 -13.66 -48.90
N GLY A 396 -7.50 -14.36 -48.84
CA GLY A 396 -7.19 -15.47 -49.74
C GLY A 396 -7.79 -16.79 -49.33
N LEU A 397 -7.91 -17.03 -48.01
CA LEU A 397 -8.41 -18.28 -47.44
C LEU A 397 -9.95 -18.30 -47.42
N SER A 398 -10.53 -19.42 -47.91
CA SER A 398 -11.97 -19.72 -47.74
C SER A 398 -12.21 -20.76 -46.65
N THR A 399 -11.22 -21.61 -46.35
CA THR A 399 -11.29 -22.66 -45.33
C THR A 399 -10.06 -22.57 -44.42
N LEU A 400 -10.29 -22.60 -43.12
CA LEU A 400 -9.26 -22.66 -42.09
C LEU A 400 -9.34 -24.01 -41.38
N ILE A 401 -8.24 -24.75 -41.35
CA ILE A 401 -8.12 -26.02 -40.62
C ILE A 401 -6.91 -25.93 -39.70
N LEU A 402 -7.15 -26.05 -38.39
CA LEU A 402 -6.09 -26.05 -37.38
C LEU A 402 -5.76 -27.50 -36.97
N PRO A 403 -4.44 -27.86 -36.89
CA PRO A 403 -4.05 -29.18 -36.40
C PRO A 403 -4.41 -29.40 -34.92
N ASP A 404 -4.56 -30.64 -34.51
CA ASP A 404 -4.94 -31.05 -33.15
C ASP A 404 -3.89 -30.69 -32.08
N SER A 405 -2.67 -30.35 -32.49
CA SER A 405 -1.61 -29.89 -31.58
C SER A 405 -1.82 -28.45 -31.08
N VAL A 406 -2.63 -27.64 -31.78
CA VAL A 406 -2.90 -26.26 -31.40
C VAL A 406 -3.68 -26.20 -30.10
N GLN A 407 -3.17 -25.47 -29.12
CA GLN A 407 -3.78 -25.32 -27.80
C GLN A 407 -4.38 -23.92 -27.60
N ILE A 408 -3.76 -22.88 -28.15
CA ILE A 408 -4.09 -21.47 -27.90
C ILE A 408 -4.23 -20.73 -29.23
N ILE A 409 -5.33 -19.97 -29.36
CA ILE A 409 -5.57 -19.05 -30.48
C ILE A 409 -5.55 -17.64 -29.89
N GLY A 410 -4.61 -16.80 -30.32
CA GLY A 410 -4.40 -15.44 -29.82
C GLY A 410 -5.51 -14.47 -30.20
N GLU A 411 -5.44 -13.26 -29.61
CA GLU A 411 -6.37 -12.15 -29.87
C GLU A 411 -6.41 -11.81 -31.37
N ALA A 412 -7.63 -11.64 -31.93
CA ALA A 412 -7.88 -11.25 -33.30
C ALA A 412 -7.10 -12.07 -34.36
N ALA A 413 -6.60 -13.26 -33.99
CA ALA A 413 -5.71 -14.08 -34.82
C ALA A 413 -6.23 -14.31 -36.25
N PHE A 414 -7.55 -14.46 -36.41
CA PHE A 414 -8.28 -14.68 -37.66
C PHE A 414 -9.34 -13.61 -37.90
N GLY A 415 -9.25 -12.44 -37.22
CA GLY A 415 -10.23 -11.38 -37.37
C GLY A 415 -10.31 -10.84 -38.79
N LYS A 416 -11.51 -10.44 -39.23
CA LYS A 416 -11.83 -9.91 -40.58
C LYS A 416 -11.40 -10.78 -41.75
N MET A 417 -11.26 -12.08 -41.56
CA MET A 417 -10.96 -13.00 -42.66
C MET A 417 -12.21 -13.27 -43.56
N SER A 418 -11.97 -13.66 -44.80
CA SER A 418 -13.03 -14.05 -45.76
C SER A 418 -13.38 -15.54 -45.71
N ILE A 419 -13.05 -16.22 -44.61
CA ILE A 419 -13.30 -17.66 -44.45
C ILE A 419 -14.79 -17.98 -44.40
N ILE A 420 -15.16 -19.14 -44.97
CA ILE A 420 -16.50 -19.71 -44.94
C ILE A 420 -16.59 -20.83 -43.91
N VAL A 421 -15.52 -21.63 -43.80
CA VAL A 421 -15.41 -22.77 -42.88
C VAL A 421 -14.21 -22.64 -41.97
N ALA A 422 -14.40 -22.87 -40.67
CA ALA A 422 -13.33 -22.99 -39.68
C ALA A 422 -13.47 -24.33 -38.91
N ILE A 423 -12.41 -25.13 -38.95
CA ILE A 423 -12.27 -26.38 -38.19
C ILE A 423 -11.16 -26.14 -37.13
N ILE A 424 -11.55 -26.15 -35.87
CA ILE A 424 -10.67 -25.85 -34.76
C ILE A 424 -10.19 -27.17 -34.14
N GLY A 425 -8.93 -27.50 -34.27
CA GLY A 425 -8.35 -28.77 -33.81
C GLY A 425 -8.75 -29.15 -32.37
N SER A 426 -8.78 -30.43 -32.07
CA SER A 426 -9.28 -30.99 -30.80
C SER A 426 -8.42 -30.61 -29.59
N GLY A 427 -7.18 -30.15 -29.78
CA GLY A 427 -6.27 -29.71 -28.72
C GLY A 427 -6.53 -28.29 -28.19
N VAL A 428 -7.35 -27.48 -28.90
CA VAL A 428 -7.58 -26.10 -28.54
C VAL A 428 -8.28 -26.00 -27.18
N THR A 429 -7.67 -25.24 -26.26
CA THR A 429 -8.20 -24.99 -24.90
C THR A 429 -8.71 -23.56 -24.74
N GLU A 430 -8.23 -22.64 -25.58
CA GLU A 430 -8.56 -21.22 -25.50
C GLU A 430 -8.67 -20.57 -26.90
N ILE A 431 -9.75 -19.82 -27.10
CA ILE A 431 -9.98 -18.96 -28.27
C ILE A 431 -9.93 -17.51 -27.72
N GLY A 432 -8.95 -16.72 -28.19
CA GLY A 432 -8.70 -15.35 -27.72
C GLY A 432 -9.82 -14.37 -28.07
N SER A 433 -9.76 -13.19 -27.50
CA SER A 433 -10.69 -12.10 -27.79
C SER A 433 -10.62 -11.71 -29.26
N GLU A 434 -11.79 -11.42 -29.87
CA GLU A 434 -11.92 -11.06 -31.29
C GLU A 434 -11.31 -12.08 -32.28
N ALA A 435 -10.92 -13.28 -31.84
CA ALA A 435 -10.14 -14.22 -32.65
C ALA A 435 -10.71 -14.47 -34.06
N PHE A 436 -12.02 -14.50 -34.20
CA PHE A 436 -12.76 -14.57 -35.48
C PHE A 436 -13.67 -13.35 -35.70
N GLY A 437 -13.42 -12.25 -34.99
CA GLY A 437 -14.26 -11.04 -35.05
C GLY A 437 -14.40 -10.53 -36.48
N SER A 438 -15.66 -10.26 -36.92
CA SER A 438 -16.00 -9.75 -38.26
C SER A 438 -15.63 -10.69 -39.44
N CYS A 439 -15.54 -11.99 -39.23
CA CYS A 439 -15.49 -12.96 -40.32
C CYS A 439 -16.88 -13.14 -40.94
N LYS A 440 -17.29 -12.16 -41.76
CA LYS A 440 -18.69 -11.99 -42.24
C LYS A 440 -19.23 -13.15 -43.03
N GLN A 441 -18.35 -13.98 -43.65
CA GLN A 441 -18.72 -15.11 -44.48
C GLN A 441 -18.65 -16.48 -43.73
N LEU A 442 -18.19 -16.47 -42.47
CA LEU A 442 -18.06 -17.69 -41.68
C LEU A 442 -19.46 -18.26 -41.38
N SER A 443 -19.80 -19.34 -42.06
CA SER A 443 -21.08 -20.04 -41.89
C SER A 443 -20.96 -21.39 -41.15
N THR A 444 -19.77 -21.99 -41.18
CA THR A 444 -19.51 -23.29 -40.54
C THR A 444 -18.34 -23.21 -39.59
N LEU A 445 -18.62 -23.43 -38.30
CA LEU A 445 -17.63 -23.46 -37.23
C LEU A 445 -17.70 -24.82 -36.53
N ILE A 446 -16.59 -25.58 -36.55
CA ILE A 446 -16.44 -26.85 -35.87
C ILE A 446 -15.41 -26.69 -34.76
N LEU A 447 -15.85 -26.80 -33.50
CA LEU A 447 -14.99 -26.72 -32.31
C LEU A 447 -14.46 -28.13 -31.95
N GLY A 448 -13.61 -28.66 -32.82
CA GLY A 448 -13.06 -30.02 -32.76
C GLY A 448 -12.43 -30.42 -34.08
N SER A 449 -12.03 -31.67 -34.19
CA SER A 449 -11.53 -32.33 -35.43
C SER A 449 -12.39 -33.50 -35.81
N PHE A 450 -12.26 -34.00 -37.05
CA PHE A 450 -12.92 -35.22 -37.47
C PHE A 450 -12.08 -36.43 -37.08
N ASP A 451 -12.74 -37.49 -36.59
CA ASP A 451 -12.10 -38.78 -36.40
C ASP A 451 -11.96 -39.49 -37.77
N ASP A 452 -10.73 -39.80 -38.19
CA ASP A 452 -10.39 -40.44 -39.48
C ASP A 452 -11.14 -41.77 -39.74
N LYS A 453 -11.74 -42.37 -38.71
CA LYS A 453 -12.39 -43.71 -38.82
C LYS A 453 -13.91 -43.69 -38.82
N ASN A 454 -14.55 -42.63 -38.28
CA ASN A 454 -16.00 -42.68 -37.98
C ASN A 454 -16.79 -41.46 -38.47
N GLU A 455 -16.18 -40.47 -39.13
CA GLU A 455 -16.81 -39.17 -39.50
C GLU A 455 -17.46 -38.41 -38.32
N ASN A 456 -17.14 -38.83 -37.07
CA ASN A 456 -17.65 -38.18 -35.88
C ASN A 456 -16.73 -37.02 -35.50
N ILE A 457 -17.33 -35.96 -34.92
CA ILE A 457 -16.57 -34.82 -34.39
C ILE A 457 -15.95 -35.22 -33.04
N LYS A 458 -14.62 -35.20 -32.99
CA LYS A 458 -13.87 -35.18 -31.73
C LYS A 458 -13.82 -33.78 -31.23
N TYR A 459 -14.71 -33.41 -30.27
CA TYR A 459 -14.77 -32.08 -29.73
C TYR A 459 -13.45 -31.64 -29.05
N SER A 460 -13.17 -30.35 -29.12
CA SER A 460 -11.98 -29.75 -28.48
C SER A 460 -12.06 -29.81 -26.97
N SER A 461 -10.88 -29.67 -26.31
CA SER A 461 -10.75 -29.47 -24.87
C SER A 461 -10.99 -28.01 -24.46
N LEU A 462 -11.73 -27.25 -25.26
CA LEU A 462 -11.95 -25.81 -25.13
C LEU A 462 -12.57 -25.44 -23.77
N LYS A 463 -11.93 -24.55 -23.04
CA LYS A 463 -12.37 -24.07 -21.75
C LYS A 463 -12.87 -22.64 -21.83
N THR A 464 -12.28 -21.81 -22.72
CA THR A 464 -12.54 -20.39 -22.80
C THR A 464 -12.75 -19.92 -24.23
N ILE A 465 -13.83 -19.18 -24.45
CA ILE A 465 -14.07 -18.34 -25.64
C ILE A 465 -13.97 -16.91 -25.18
N GLY A 466 -13.06 -16.13 -25.78
CA GLY A 466 -12.77 -14.75 -25.40
C GLY A 466 -13.88 -13.75 -25.74
N ASP A 467 -13.73 -12.52 -25.29
CA ASP A 467 -14.65 -11.42 -25.58
C ASP A 467 -14.70 -11.15 -27.08
N TYR A 468 -15.89 -10.92 -27.62
CA TYR A 468 -16.12 -10.60 -29.06
C TYR A 468 -15.58 -11.67 -30.03
N ALA A 469 -15.25 -12.88 -29.58
CA ALA A 469 -14.49 -13.87 -30.36
C ALA A 469 -15.09 -14.13 -31.76
N PHE A 470 -16.41 -14.18 -31.91
CA PHE A 470 -17.15 -14.38 -33.17
C PHE A 470 -18.06 -13.19 -33.52
N ARG A 471 -17.90 -12.04 -32.84
CA ARG A 471 -18.75 -10.88 -33.11
C ARG A 471 -18.71 -10.47 -34.56
N GLY A 472 -19.90 -10.27 -35.18
CA GLY A 472 -20.00 -9.83 -36.57
C GLY A 472 -19.73 -10.93 -37.59
N CYS A 473 -19.73 -12.22 -37.20
CA CYS A 473 -19.84 -13.37 -38.13
C CYS A 473 -21.28 -13.49 -38.61
N GLU A 474 -21.68 -12.65 -39.54
CA GLU A 474 -23.06 -12.27 -39.86
C GLU A 474 -23.96 -13.46 -40.33
N VAL A 475 -23.32 -14.51 -40.83
CA VAL A 475 -24.01 -15.71 -41.38
C VAL A 475 -23.79 -17.00 -40.56
N LEU A 476 -23.15 -16.87 -39.35
CA LEU A 476 -22.98 -18.00 -38.42
C LEU A 476 -24.28 -18.23 -37.66
N ASP A 477 -25.07 -19.20 -38.12
CA ASP A 477 -26.42 -19.48 -37.58
C ASP A 477 -26.40 -20.56 -36.48
N LYS A 478 -25.38 -21.41 -36.42
CA LYS A 478 -25.28 -22.55 -35.50
C LYS A 478 -23.82 -22.79 -35.07
N VAL A 479 -23.64 -23.21 -33.82
CA VAL A 479 -22.41 -23.76 -33.29
C VAL A 479 -22.76 -24.86 -32.30
N GLU A 480 -21.91 -25.87 -32.16
CA GLU A 480 -22.01 -26.90 -31.12
C GLU A 480 -20.90 -26.65 -30.09
N MET A 481 -21.32 -26.50 -28.84
CA MET A 481 -20.39 -26.15 -27.75
C MET A 481 -19.83 -27.41 -27.08
N PRO A 482 -18.49 -27.51 -26.90
CA PRO A 482 -17.90 -28.64 -26.19
C PRO A 482 -18.26 -28.64 -24.71
N SER A 483 -18.46 -29.81 -24.11
CA SER A 483 -18.84 -29.99 -22.71
C SER A 483 -17.75 -29.52 -21.71
N SER A 484 -16.52 -29.30 -22.18
CA SER A 484 -15.37 -28.80 -21.42
C SER A 484 -15.42 -27.30 -21.20
N LEU A 485 -16.31 -26.56 -21.91
CA LEU A 485 -16.38 -25.10 -21.89
C LEU A 485 -16.81 -24.58 -20.52
N LYS A 486 -16.09 -23.60 -20.02
CA LYS A 486 -16.32 -22.99 -18.71
C LYS A 486 -16.65 -21.50 -18.80
N VAL A 487 -16.10 -20.78 -19.80
CA VAL A 487 -16.24 -19.33 -19.93
C VAL A 487 -16.57 -18.97 -21.38
N VAL A 488 -17.62 -18.17 -21.55
CA VAL A 488 -17.94 -17.49 -22.81
C VAL A 488 -17.84 -15.97 -22.53
N GLY A 489 -16.99 -15.27 -23.26
CA GLY A 489 -16.69 -13.85 -23.12
C GLY A 489 -17.85 -12.93 -23.53
N THR A 490 -17.66 -11.67 -23.25
CA THR A 490 -18.61 -10.59 -23.51
C THR A 490 -18.92 -10.51 -25.02
N TYR A 491 -20.21 -10.51 -25.37
CA TYR A 491 -20.67 -10.37 -26.76
C TYR A 491 -19.97 -11.27 -27.77
N ALA A 492 -19.52 -12.46 -27.32
CA ALA A 492 -18.77 -13.38 -28.16
C ALA A 492 -19.50 -13.74 -29.46
N PHE A 493 -20.85 -13.79 -29.46
CA PHE A 493 -21.70 -14.11 -30.62
C PHE A 493 -22.62 -12.94 -31.06
N ARG A 494 -22.32 -11.71 -30.62
CA ARG A 494 -23.12 -10.54 -31.02
C ARG A 494 -22.97 -10.23 -32.49
N ASP A 495 -24.06 -9.80 -33.14
CA ASP A 495 -24.13 -9.53 -34.58
C ASP A 495 -23.87 -10.77 -35.49
N THR A 496 -23.97 -11.99 -34.94
CA THR A 496 -23.96 -13.23 -35.73
C THR A 496 -25.35 -13.57 -36.28
N GLY A 497 -25.46 -14.62 -37.11
CA GLY A 497 -26.74 -15.20 -37.48
C GLY A 497 -27.48 -15.77 -36.27
N ILE A 498 -26.77 -16.40 -35.33
CA ILE A 498 -27.31 -16.87 -34.03
C ILE A 498 -28.04 -15.71 -33.31
N TYR A 499 -27.40 -14.52 -33.19
CA TYR A 499 -27.97 -13.35 -32.55
C TYR A 499 -29.17 -12.78 -33.34
N LYS A 500 -29.04 -12.62 -34.68
CA LYS A 500 -30.06 -12.01 -35.54
C LYS A 500 -31.33 -12.84 -35.62
N ASN A 501 -31.21 -14.18 -35.50
CA ASN A 501 -32.36 -15.09 -35.62
C ASN A 501 -33.03 -15.35 -34.24
N SER A 502 -32.55 -14.75 -33.17
CA SER A 502 -33.14 -14.87 -31.83
C SER A 502 -34.23 -13.83 -31.59
N GLU A 503 -35.27 -14.20 -30.82
CA GLU A 503 -36.41 -13.32 -30.52
C GLU A 503 -36.31 -12.66 -29.13
N ASN A 504 -35.67 -13.33 -28.15
CA ASN A 504 -35.58 -12.90 -26.75
C ASN A 504 -34.17 -13.13 -26.17
N VAL A 505 -33.93 -14.32 -25.64
CA VAL A 505 -32.65 -14.81 -25.12
C VAL A 505 -31.85 -15.43 -26.24
N VAL A 506 -30.61 -15.07 -26.39
CA VAL A 506 -29.71 -15.58 -27.43
C VAL A 506 -28.98 -16.83 -26.90
N TYR A 507 -29.17 -17.94 -27.56
CA TYR A 507 -28.51 -19.20 -27.24
C TYR A 507 -27.50 -19.59 -28.31
N ALA A 508 -26.25 -19.85 -27.90
CA ALA A 508 -25.28 -20.57 -28.68
C ALA A 508 -25.22 -22.00 -28.10
N ASP A 509 -25.95 -22.94 -28.73
CA ASP A 509 -26.21 -24.32 -28.26
C ASP A 509 -26.82 -24.28 -26.84
N ASN A 510 -26.09 -24.77 -25.84
CA ASN A 510 -26.48 -24.86 -24.43
C ASN A 510 -25.93 -23.72 -23.55
N TRP A 511 -25.48 -22.62 -24.16
CA TRP A 511 -25.04 -21.39 -23.47
C TRP A 511 -25.97 -20.22 -23.78
N VAL A 512 -26.35 -19.45 -22.75
CA VAL A 512 -26.93 -18.12 -22.94
C VAL A 512 -25.78 -17.16 -23.20
N VAL A 513 -25.78 -16.45 -24.33
CA VAL A 513 -24.66 -15.60 -24.75
C VAL A 513 -25.02 -14.11 -24.85
N ASP A 514 -26.30 -13.77 -24.97
CA ASP A 514 -26.79 -12.40 -25.06
C ASP A 514 -28.33 -12.37 -24.93
N TYR A 515 -28.92 -11.20 -25.02
CA TYR A 515 -30.36 -10.98 -25.22
C TYR A 515 -30.62 -9.98 -26.33
N VAL A 516 -31.82 -10.00 -26.90
CA VAL A 516 -32.23 -9.02 -27.93
C VAL A 516 -33.17 -7.97 -27.35
N GLU A 517 -33.25 -6.82 -28.00
CA GLU A 517 -34.16 -5.74 -27.64
C GLU A 517 -35.63 -6.21 -27.70
N GLY A 518 -36.40 -5.93 -26.65
CA GLY A 518 -37.79 -6.41 -26.52
C GLY A 518 -37.95 -7.67 -25.66
N ILE A 519 -36.91 -8.14 -25.01
CA ILE A 519 -37.00 -9.22 -24.03
C ILE A 519 -38.07 -8.91 -22.96
N GLY A 520 -38.83 -9.94 -22.54
CA GLY A 520 -39.87 -9.80 -21.54
C GLY A 520 -39.36 -9.56 -20.12
N ALA A 521 -40.26 -9.07 -19.25
CA ALA A 521 -39.90 -8.79 -17.84
C ALA A 521 -39.62 -10.08 -17.02
N ASN A 522 -40.25 -11.22 -17.40
CA ASN A 522 -40.07 -12.48 -16.71
C ASN A 522 -39.48 -13.50 -17.68
N VAL A 523 -38.32 -14.03 -17.34
CA VAL A 523 -37.56 -14.93 -18.22
C VAL A 523 -37.30 -16.26 -17.53
N ALA A 524 -37.67 -17.37 -18.14
CA ALA A 524 -37.23 -18.68 -17.75
C ALA A 524 -36.15 -19.18 -18.74
N ILE A 525 -34.99 -19.49 -18.24
CA ILE A 525 -33.89 -20.01 -19.04
C ILE A 525 -34.18 -21.48 -19.38
N LYS A 526 -33.95 -21.82 -20.65
CA LYS A 526 -34.21 -23.14 -21.23
C LYS A 526 -33.52 -24.28 -20.48
N GLU A 527 -34.25 -25.35 -20.20
CA GLU A 527 -33.68 -26.56 -19.61
C GLU A 527 -32.54 -27.12 -20.48
N GLY A 528 -31.51 -27.66 -19.82
CA GLY A 528 -30.29 -28.13 -20.49
C GLY A 528 -29.25 -27.02 -20.72
N THR A 529 -29.54 -25.76 -20.38
CA THR A 529 -28.54 -24.69 -20.38
C THR A 529 -27.48 -24.97 -19.32
N VAL A 530 -26.19 -24.90 -19.70
CA VAL A 530 -25.05 -25.20 -18.80
C VAL A 530 -24.31 -23.95 -18.32
N GLY A 531 -24.46 -22.81 -19.02
CA GLY A 531 -23.78 -21.59 -18.63
C GLY A 531 -24.43 -20.30 -19.15
N ILE A 532 -24.18 -19.24 -18.45
CA ILE A 532 -24.52 -17.85 -18.83
C ILE A 532 -23.21 -17.13 -19.12
N ALA A 533 -23.08 -16.53 -20.29
CA ALA A 533 -21.87 -15.81 -20.70
C ALA A 533 -21.61 -14.53 -19.88
N ASN A 534 -20.40 -14.02 -19.94
CA ASN A 534 -20.07 -12.70 -19.40
C ASN A 534 -20.95 -11.63 -20.03
N TYR A 535 -21.49 -10.71 -19.21
CA TYR A 535 -22.35 -9.62 -19.62
C TYR A 535 -23.62 -10.00 -20.41
N ALA A 536 -24.06 -11.27 -20.32
CA ALA A 536 -25.17 -11.78 -21.16
C ALA A 536 -26.47 -10.97 -21.02
N PHE A 537 -26.78 -10.39 -19.86
CA PHE A 537 -27.94 -9.53 -19.61
C PHE A 537 -27.53 -8.10 -19.20
N TYR A 538 -26.36 -7.63 -19.62
CA TYR A 538 -25.86 -6.30 -19.28
C TYR A 538 -26.88 -5.20 -19.56
N ASN A 539 -27.19 -4.38 -18.53
CA ASN A 539 -28.11 -3.26 -18.61
C ASN A 539 -29.54 -3.64 -19.07
N CYS A 540 -29.96 -4.88 -18.79
CA CYS A 540 -31.34 -5.32 -19.08
C CYS A 540 -32.29 -4.77 -18.03
N THR A 541 -32.68 -3.48 -18.18
CA THR A 541 -33.49 -2.74 -17.18
C THR A 541 -34.96 -3.14 -17.15
N VAL A 542 -35.43 -3.92 -18.13
CA VAL A 542 -36.82 -4.42 -18.18
C VAL A 542 -37.00 -5.74 -17.46
N LEU A 543 -35.91 -6.51 -17.25
CA LEU A 543 -35.91 -7.82 -16.61
C LEU A 543 -36.26 -7.69 -15.13
N SER A 544 -37.40 -8.27 -14.70
CA SER A 544 -37.89 -8.24 -13.32
C SER A 544 -37.67 -9.56 -12.59
N SER A 545 -37.76 -10.68 -13.31
CA SER A 545 -37.46 -12.00 -12.74
C SER A 545 -36.77 -12.92 -13.76
N ILE A 546 -35.88 -13.80 -13.23
CA ILE A 546 -35.22 -14.82 -14.03
C ILE A 546 -35.09 -16.12 -13.25
N THR A 547 -35.44 -17.25 -13.90
CA THR A 547 -35.27 -18.58 -13.35
C THR A 547 -34.19 -19.33 -14.13
N LEU A 548 -33.17 -19.83 -13.44
CA LEU A 548 -32.08 -20.58 -14.00
C LEU A 548 -32.28 -22.08 -13.68
N PRO A 549 -32.23 -22.99 -14.68
CA PRO A 549 -32.38 -24.40 -14.43
C PRO A 549 -31.17 -25.00 -13.67
N ASN A 550 -31.40 -26.13 -12.98
CA ASN A 550 -30.33 -26.79 -12.19
C ASN A 550 -29.16 -27.33 -13.06
N SER A 551 -29.30 -27.34 -14.37
CA SER A 551 -28.22 -27.67 -15.31
C SER A 551 -27.16 -26.55 -15.44
N VAL A 552 -27.45 -25.30 -15.03
CA VAL A 552 -26.50 -24.17 -15.08
C VAL A 552 -25.43 -24.37 -14.03
N LYS A 553 -24.18 -24.42 -14.46
CA LYS A 553 -22.99 -24.56 -13.61
C LYS A 553 -22.20 -23.28 -13.49
N THR A 554 -22.36 -22.36 -14.45
CA THR A 554 -21.58 -21.12 -14.52
C THR A 554 -22.50 -19.95 -14.83
N VAL A 555 -22.37 -18.88 -14.02
CA VAL A 555 -22.94 -17.56 -14.29
C VAL A 555 -21.76 -16.59 -14.43
N GLY A 556 -21.56 -16.09 -15.64
CA GLY A 556 -20.39 -15.34 -16.02
C GLY A 556 -20.27 -13.97 -15.30
N ARG A 557 -19.07 -13.42 -15.40
CA ARG A 557 -18.75 -12.08 -14.90
C ARG A 557 -19.74 -11.05 -15.44
N ALA A 558 -20.26 -10.19 -14.53
CA ALA A 558 -21.18 -9.11 -14.88
C ALA A 558 -22.43 -9.57 -15.67
N ALA A 559 -22.83 -10.84 -15.56
CA ALA A 559 -23.93 -11.40 -16.36
C ALA A 559 -25.23 -10.59 -16.23
N PHE A 560 -25.53 -10.02 -15.04
CA PHE A 560 -26.71 -9.21 -14.77
C PHE A 560 -26.34 -7.77 -14.34
N TYR A 561 -25.22 -7.24 -14.79
CA TYR A 561 -24.76 -5.91 -14.46
C TYR A 561 -25.79 -4.84 -14.84
N ASP A 562 -26.17 -3.93 -13.92
CA ASP A 562 -27.19 -2.88 -14.09
C ASP A 562 -28.59 -3.38 -14.50
N CYS A 563 -28.98 -4.63 -14.20
CA CYS A 563 -30.37 -5.07 -14.32
C CYS A 563 -31.21 -4.45 -13.18
N SER A 564 -31.47 -3.15 -13.30
CA SER A 564 -32.01 -2.33 -12.18
C SER A 564 -33.41 -2.72 -11.69
N SER A 565 -34.22 -3.37 -12.55
CA SER A 565 -35.57 -3.86 -12.21
C SER A 565 -35.59 -5.31 -11.72
N LEU A 566 -34.45 -6.02 -11.81
CA LEU A 566 -34.37 -7.42 -11.41
C LEU A 566 -34.58 -7.56 -9.89
N SER A 567 -35.71 -8.16 -9.51
CA SER A 567 -36.10 -8.32 -8.12
C SER A 567 -36.02 -9.77 -7.65
N GLN A 568 -36.14 -10.75 -8.57
CA GLN A 568 -36.13 -12.17 -8.25
C GLN A 568 -35.18 -12.91 -9.20
N VAL A 569 -34.27 -13.67 -8.58
CA VAL A 569 -33.39 -14.59 -9.28
C VAL A 569 -33.42 -15.93 -8.55
N GLU A 570 -33.81 -16.98 -9.29
CA GLU A 570 -33.68 -18.34 -8.79
C GLU A 570 -32.36 -18.94 -9.31
N LEU A 571 -31.37 -19.01 -8.40
CA LEU A 571 -30.06 -19.58 -8.69
C LEU A 571 -30.07 -21.11 -8.45
N PRO A 572 -29.36 -21.90 -9.28
CA PRO A 572 -29.23 -23.34 -9.05
C PRO A 572 -28.54 -23.61 -7.70
N ALA A 573 -29.05 -24.59 -6.95
CA ALA A 573 -28.45 -25.02 -5.69
C ALA A 573 -27.01 -25.57 -5.84
N THR A 574 -26.65 -26.00 -7.04
CA THR A 574 -25.33 -26.54 -7.40
C THR A 574 -24.33 -25.49 -7.85
N LEU A 575 -24.68 -24.19 -7.84
CA LEU A 575 -23.78 -23.11 -8.26
C LEU A 575 -22.65 -22.93 -7.25
N GLU A 576 -21.41 -23.06 -7.70
CA GLU A 576 -20.20 -22.99 -6.86
C GLU A 576 -19.57 -21.60 -6.82
N VAL A 577 -19.80 -20.77 -7.85
CA VAL A 577 -19.13 -19.47 -8.00
C VAL A 577 -20.13 -18.40 -8.43
N ILE A 578 -20.11 -17.27 -7.75
CA ILE A 578 -20.67 -16.00 -8.23
C ILE A 578 -19.51 -15.12 -8.63
N GLU A 579 -19.40 -14.87 -9.92
CA GLU A 579 -18.28 -14.14 -10.53
C GLU A 579 -18.30 -12.62 -10.18
N ASP A 580 -17.21 -11.93 -10.52
CA ASP A 580 -17.10 -10.49 -10.33
C ASP A 580 -18.24 -9.73 -11.02
N TYR A 581 -18.80 -8.73 -10.34
CA TYR A 581 -19.84 -7.83 -10.84
C TYR A 581 -21.14 -8.51 -11.29
N THR A 582 -21.37 -9.80 -11.00
CA THR A 582 -22.51 -10.57 -11.55
C THR A 582 -23.83 -9.85 -11.39
N PHE A 583 -24.16 -9.31 -10.20
CA PHE A 583 -25.38 -8.55 -9.92
C PHE A 583 -25.11 -7.09 -9.59
N TYR A 584 -24.01 -6.53 -10.09
CA TYR A 584 -23.65 -5.13 -9.83
C TYR A 584 -24.79 -4.17 -10.15
N ARG A 585 -25.25 -3.39 -9.17
CA ARG A 585 -26.35 -2.41 -9.27
C ARG A 585 -27.72 -2.99 -9.69
N CYS A 586 -27.99 -4.26 -9.39
CA CYS A 586 -29.34 -4.81 -9.43
C CYS A 586 -30.16 -4.21 -8.30
N LYS A 587 -30.63 -2.95 -8.46
CA LYS A 587 -31.17 -2.13 -7.39
C LYS A 587 -32.44 -2.68 -6.74
N SER A 588 -33.20 -3.49 -7.46
CA SER A 588 -34.45 -4.11 -6.97
C SER A 588 -34.24 -5.51 -6.39
N LEU A 589 -33.00 -6.08 -6.48
CA LEU A 589 -32.73 -7.45 -6.13
C LEU A 589 -32.80 -7.72 -4.62
N ASN A 590 -33.63 -8.67 -4.22
CA ASN A 590 -33.71 -9.16 -2.84
C ASN A 590 -32.64 -10.24 -2.60
N LEU A 591 -31.81 -10.07 -1.55
CA LEU A 591 -30.67 -10.95 -1.25
C LEU A 591 -30.95 -11.86 -0.05
N PHE A 592 -31.84 -12.85 -0.18
CA PHE A 592 -32.23 -13.67 0.99
C PHE A 592 -31.67 -15.09 0.99
N SER A 593 -31.21 -15.62 -0.14
CA SER A 593 -30.72 -16.99 -0.24
C SER A 593 -29.60 -17.11 -1.25
N LEU A 594 -28.41 -17.45 -0.77
CA LEU A 594 -27.28 -17.80 -1.61
C LEU A 594 -27.23 -19.34 -1.80
N PRO A 595 -26.81 -19.84 -2.99
CA PRO A 595 -26.68 -21.27 -3.23
C PRO A 595 -25.76 -21.94 -2.19
N PRO A 596 -26.17 -23.12 -1.63
CA PRO A 596 -25.43 -23.73 -0.51
C PRO A 596 -24.05 -24.27 -0.87
N MET A 597 -23.78 -24.55 -2.16
CA MET A 597 -22.50 -25.06 -2.63
C MET A 597 -21.51 -23.97 -3.07
N LEU A 598 -21.80 -22.69 -2.78
CA LEU A 598 -20.88 -21.59 -3.11
C LEU A 598 -19.54 -21.76 -2.40
N THR A 599 -18.46 -21.56 -3.16
CA THR A 599 -17.08 -21.52 -2.67
C THR A 599 -16.44 -20.14 -2.82
N TYR A 600 -17.01 -19.31 -3.72
CA TYR A 600 -16.45 -18.01 -4.07
C TYR A 600 -17.55 -16.98 -4.36
N ILE A 601 -17.40 -15.77 -3.80
CA ILE A 601 -18.21 -14.59 -4.10
C ILE A 601 -17.28 -13.50 -4.61
N GLY A 602 -17.47 -13.11 -5.87
CA GLY A 602 -16.58 -12.23 -6.61
C GLY A 602 -16.60 -10.77 -6.16
N ARG A 603 -15.65 -10.03 -6.67
CA ARG A 603 -15.54 -8.57 -6.46
C ARG A 603 -16.80 -7.85 -6.93
N SER A 604 -17.36 -6.98 -6.09
CA SER A 604 -18.55 -6.18 -6.39
C SER A 604 -19.75 -7.01 -6.89
N ALA A 605 -19.82 -8.30 -6.54
CA ALA A 605 -20.84 -9.22 -7.06
C ALA A 605 -22.27 -8.72 -6.81
N PHE A 606 -22.51 -8.11 -5.62
CA PHE A 606 -23.81 -7.53 -5.21
C PHE A 606 -23.70 -6.05 -4.88
N TYR A 607 -22.77 -5.32 -5.48
CA TYR A 607 -22.57 -3.90 -5.22
C TYR A 607 -23.85 -3.10 -5.46
N LYS A 608 -24.35 -2.39 -4.43
CA LYS A 608 -25.59 -1.58 -4.46
C LYS A 608 -26.83 -2.35 -4.90
N CYS A 609 -26.98 -3.60 -4.50
CA CYS A 609 -28.23 -4.36 -4.64
C CYS A 609 -29.27 -3.96 -3.58
N GLY A 610 -30.58 -4.15 -3.87
CA GLY A 610 -31.67 -3.88 -2.93
C GLY A 610 -31.82 -2.40 -2.53
N THR A 611 -31.41 -1.47 -3.40
CA THR A 611 -31.46 -0.03 -3.11
C THR A 611 -32.70 0.69 -3.65
N SER A 612 -33.62 -0.03 -4.31
CA SER A 612 -34.84 0.56 -4.89
C SER A 612 -35.96 0.64 -3.83
N ALA A 613 -36.72 1.73 -3.86
CA ALA A 613 -37.92 1.89 -3.01
C ALA A 613 -39.02 0.86 -3.30
N ASN A 614 -38.93 0.11 -4.39
CA ASN A 614 -39.90 -0.91 -4.82
C ASN A 614 -39.41 -2.35 -4.50
N ALA A 615 -38.20 -2.52 -3.91
CA ALA A 615 -37.80 -3.83 -3.43
C ALA A 615 -38.73 -4.21 -2.29
N THR A 616 -39.55 -5.24 -2.47
CA THR A 616 -40.46 -5.74 -1.44
C THR A 616 -39.67 -6.57 -0.43
N VAL A 617 -39.81 -6.24 0.84
CA VAL A 617 -39.26 -7.09 1.93
C VAL A 617 -40.02 -8.41 1.88
N GLY A 618 -39.32 -9.52 1.78
CA GLY A 618 -39.85 -10.84 2.11
C GLY A 618 -40.19 -10.86 3.60
N ASP A 619 -41.10 -11.75 3.94
CA ASP A 619 -41.70 -11.99 5.23
C ASP A 619 -40.86 -11.57 6.46
N THR A 620 -41.44 -10.84 7.37
CA THR A 620 -40.87 -9.95 8.38
C THR A 620 -40.08 -10.60 9.52
N ASP A 621 -39.67 -11.86 9.44
CA ASP A 621 -39.08 -12.58 10.58
C ASP A 621 -37.58 -12.96 10.45
N ASN A 622 -36.89 -12.70 9.31
CA ASN A 622 -35.47 -13.09 9.18
C ASN A 622 -34.68 -12.15 8.24
N ASP A 623 -34.26 -10.99 8.76
CA ASP A 623 -33.33 -10.10 8.08
C ASP A 623 -31.87 -10.59 8.23
N VAL A 624 -31.60 -11.88 7.95
CA VAL A 624 -30.31 -12.53 8.11
C VAL A 624 -29.72 -12.89 6.74
N LEU A 625 -28.52 -12.37 6.48
CA LEU A 625 -27.71 -12.83 5.33
C LEU A 625 -26.82 -14.01 5.75
N PHE A 626 -27.12 -15.19 5.21
CA PHE A 626 -26.28 -16.37 5.40
C PHE A 626 -25.25 -16.50 4.27
N ILE A 627 -23.96 -16.48 4.60
CA ILE A 627 -22.89 -16.85 3.70
C ILE A 627 -22.65 -18.36 3.87
N PRO A 628 -22.79 -19.17 2.80
CA PRO A 628 -22.66 -20.63 2.89
C PRO A 628 -21.33 -21.11 3.48
N SER A 629 -21.37 -22.30 4.12
CA SER A 629 -20.22 -22.86 4.85
C SER A 629 -18.99 -23.14 3.99
N ASP A 630 -19.17 -23.39 2.70
CA ASP A 630 -18.07 -23.75 1.78
C ASP A 630 -17.41 -22.54 1.11
N VAL A 631 -17.96 -21.32 1.31
CA VAL A 631 -17.35 -20.07 0.81
C VAL A 631 -16.00 -19.87 1.49
N LYS A 632 -14.94 -19.71 0.69
CA LYS A 632 -13.57 -19.41 1.15
C LYS A 632 -13.21 -17.96 1.00
N TYR A 633 -13.78 -17.28 0.02
CA TYR A 633 -13.39 -15.92 -0.35
C TYR A 633 -14.61 -15.05 -0.63
N ILE A 634 -14.67 -13.90 0.02
CA ILE A 634 -15.62 -12.81 -0.24
C ILE A 634 -14.85 -11.64 -0.84
N GLY A 635 -15.14 -11.27 -2.09
CA GLY A 635 -14.41 -10.29 -2.86
C GLY A 635 -14.54 -8.84 -2.35
N ASP A 636 -13.65 -7.98 -2.84
CA ASP A 636 -13.71 -6.55 -2.54
C ASP A 636 -15.05 -5.97 -3.01
N PHE A 637 -15.66 -5.10 -2.18
CA PHE A 637 -16.95 -4.47 -2.44
C PHE A 637 -18.10 -5.45 -2.71
N ALA A 638 -17.97 -6.74 -2.36
CA ALA A 638 -18.94 -7.77 -2.75
C ALA A 638 -20.38 -7.39 -2.44
N PHE A 639 -20.65 -6.85 -1.25
CA PHE A 639 -21.98 -6.39 -0.80
C PHE A 639 -21.99 -4.89 -0.47
N TYR A 640 -21.13 -4.08 -1.06
CA TYR A 640 -21.01 -2.65 -0.77
C TYR A 640 -22.36 -1.93 -0.92
N ASN A 641 -22.80 -1.23 0.13
CA ASN A 641 -24.06 -0.47 0.17
C ASN A 641 -25.28 -1.30 -0.28
N CYS A 642 -25.36 -2.59 0.03
CA CYS A 642 -26.56 -3.38 -0.18
C CYS A 642 -27.65 -2.96 0.81
N GLY A 643 -28.90 -2.92 0.33
CA GLY A 643 -30.06 -2.51 1.14
C GLY A 643 -30.11 -1.01 1.46
N TYR A 644 -29.36 -0.18 0.76
CA TYR A 644 -29.29 1.26 0.96
C TYR A 644 -30.13 2.04 -0.04
N SER A 645 -31.07 2.90 0.39
CA SER A 645 -31.83 3.76 -0.51
C SER A 645 -31.43 5.22 -0.37
N GLU A 646 -30.96 5.82 -1.46
CA GLU A 646 -30.80 7.27 -1.59
C GLU A 646 -32.19 7.90 -1.77
N ARG A 647 -32.83 8.38 -0.69
CA ARG A 647 -33.87 9.40 -0.85
C ARG A 647 -33.20 10.77 -0.90
N ALA A 648 -33.19 11.38 -2.07
CA ALA A 648 -32.84 12.78 -2.22
C ALA A 648 -33.87 13.64 -1.47
N SER A 649 -33.57 14.04 -0.24
CA SER A 649 -34.16 15.26 0.34
C SER A 649 -33.08 16.35 0.28
N ILE A 650 -33.45 17.47 -0.33
CA ILE A 650 -32.56 18.57 -0.69
C ILE A 650 -32.00 19.33 0.55
N GLU A 651 -32.35 18.98 1.79
CA GLU A 651 -32.02 19.79 2.96
C GLU A 651 -31.44 19.08 4.20
N GLU A 652 -31.35 17.76 4.27
CA GLU A 652 -30.63 17.06 5.37
C GLU A 652 -30.05 15.73 4.88
N GLU A 653 -28.75 15.48 5.15
CA GLU A 653 -28.04 14.21 4.92
C GLU A 653 -28.60 13.10 5.85
N GLN A 654 -29.91 12.81 5.74
CA GLN A 654 -30.52 11.65 6.41
C GLN A 654 -30.69 10.52 5.42
N TYR A 655 -29.79 9.56 5.51
CA TYR A 655 -29.85 8.29 4.79
C TYR A 655 -30.77 7.33 5.54
N TYR A 656 -31.85 6.87 4.88
CA TYR A 656 -32.74 5.86 5.46
C TYR A 656 -32.51 4.52 4.78
N ASN A 657 -32.22 3.50 5.60
CA ASN A 657 -32.27 2.10 5.19
C ASN A 657 -33.73 1.72 4.96
N ILE A 658 -34.08 1.25 3.76
CA ILE A 658 -35.44 0.75 3.49
C ILE A 658 -35.48 -0.78 3.66
N PHE A 659 -34.35 -1.49 3.63
CA PHE A 659 -34.21 -2.92 3.80
C PHE A 659 -33.03 -3.21 4.71
N GLY A 660 -33.31 -3.68 5.91
CA GLY A 660 -32.30 -3.96 6.90
C GLY A 660 -31.88 -5.42 6.88
N ILE A 661 -30.72 -5.75 6.35
CA ILE A 661 -30.04 -6.93 6.84
C ILE A 661 -29.57 -6.60 8.25
N ASP A 662 -30.23 -7.21 9.23
CA ASP A 662 -30.00 -7.00 10.65
C ASP A 662 -28.83 -7.86 11.15
N SER A 663 -28.61 -9.01 10.51
CA SER A 663 -27.58 -9.97 10.92
C SER A 663 -26.87 -10.59 9.72
N ILE A 664 -25.58 -10.82 9.86
CA ILE A 664 -24.76 -11.60 8.91
C ILE A 664 -24.18 -12.79 9.66
N VAL A 665 -24.38 -14.00 9.09
CA VAL A 665 -23.74 -15.22 9.58
C VAL A 665 -22.81 -15.74 8.49
N ILE A 666 -21.51 -15.80 8.78
CA ILE A 666 -20.47 -16.22 7.84
C ILE A 666 -20.10 -17.68 8.12
N GLY A 667 -20.15 -18.50 7.08
CA GLY A 667 -19.81 -19.92 7.18
C GLY A 667 -18.37 -20.18 7.63
N GLY A 668 -18.15 -21.36 8.25
CA GLY A 668 -16.88 -21.69 8.91
C GLY A 668 -15.63 -21.84 8.02
N SER A 669 -15.78 -21.84 6.67
CA SER A 669 -14.65 -22.01 5.74
C SER A 669 -14.13 -20.69 5.16
N VAL A 670 -14.73 -19.54 5.49
CA VAL A 670 -14.28 -18.26 4.95
C VAL A 670 -12.89 -17.93 5.47
N GLU A 671 -11.94 -17.77 4.56
CA GLU A 671 -10.57 -17.40 4.89
C GLU A 671 -10.39 -15.87 4.81
N TYR A 672 -11.04 -15.22 3.83
CA TYR A 672 -10.81 -13.81 3.52
C TYR A 672 -12.10 -13.03 3.24
N ILE A 673 -12.25 -11.90 3.91
CA ILE A 673 -13.29 -10.89 3.65
C ILE A 673 -12.61 -9.67 3.01
N GLY A 674 -13.00 -9.35 1.77
CA GLY A 674 -12.42 -8.31 0.94
C GLY A 674 -12.61 -6.88 1.43
N SER A 675 -11.85 -5.98 0.83
CA SER A 675 -11.93 -4.55 1.13
C SER A 675 -13.32 -4.00 0.81
N ASN A 676 -13.90 -3.25 1.77
CA ASN A 676 -15.24 -2.67 1.64
C ASN A 676 -16.36 -3.70 1.40
N ALA A 677 -16.17 -4.98 1.71
CA ALA A 677 -17.12 -6.04 1.35
C ALA A 677 -18.52 -5.76 1.90
N PHE A 678 -18.66 -5.33 3.15
CA PHE A 678 -19.91 -5.00 3.82
C PHE A 678 -19.96 -3.52 4.25
N ASN A 679 -19.26 -2.64 3.55
CA ASN A 679 -19.26 -1.21 3.83
C ASN A 679 -20.67 -0.63 3.63
N GLY A 680 -21.15 0.17 4.58
CA GLY A 680 -22.42 0.89 4.46
C GLY A 680 -23.66 0.11 4.89
N PHE A 681 -23.50 -1.01 5.59
CA PHE A 681 -24.62 -1.74 6.22
C PHE A 681 -25.06 -1.04 7.51
N ILE A 682 -25.72 0.10 7.36
CA ILE A 682 -26.05 0.98 8.51
C ILE A 682 -27.06 0.39 9.47
N SER A 683 -27.94 -0.55 9.07
CA SER A 683 -28.90 -1.24 9.95
C SER A 683 -28.37 -2.55 10.54
N LEU A 684 -27.21 -3.02 10.12
CA LEU A 684 -26.63 -4.27 10.62
C LEU A 684 -26.41 -4.20 12.13
N LYS A 685 -26.99 -5.15 12.87
CA LYS A 685 -26.93 -5.22 14.35
C LYS A 685 -25.92 -6.24 14.85
N SER A 686 -25.76 -7.35 14.12
CA SER A 686 -24.87 -8.44 14.53
C SER A 686 -24.14 -9.09 13.36
N VAL A 687 -22.91 -9.55 13.62
CA VAL A 687 -22.09 -10.33 12.69
C VAL A 687 -21.48 -11.51 13.43
N ASP A 688 -21.66 -12.70 12.88
CA ASP A 688 -20.87 -13.89 13.21
C ASP A 688 -19.85 -14.10 12.08
N LEU A 689 -18.57 -14.01 12.40
CA LEU A 689 -17.46 -14.11 11.42
C LEU A 689 -17.03 -15.56 11.15
N GLY A 690 -17.59 -16.54 11.86
CA GLY A 690 -17.32 -17.96 11.66
C GLY A 690 -15.84 -18.32 11.69
N GLY A 691 -15.33 -18.89 10.61
CA GLY A 691 -13.92 -19.30 10.45
C GLY A 691 -13.00 -18.26 9.82
N THR A 692 -13.43 -17.01 9.67
CA THR A 692 -12.68 -15.94 8.99
C THR A 692 -11.27 -15.76 9.55
N GLN A 693 -10.26 -15.72 8.65
CA GLN A 693 -8.87 -15.52 9.04
C GLN A 693 -8.40 -14.08 8.78
N TYR A 694 -8.89 -13.43 7.72
CA TYR A 694 -8.42 -12.09 7.33
C TYR A 694 -9.61 -11.19 6.99
N ILE A 695 -9.66 -10.03 7.64
CA ILE A 695 -10.60 -8.95 7.35
C ILE A 695 -9.84 -7.80 6.72
N ALA A 696 -10.17 -7.45 5.48
CA ALA A 696 -9.46 -6.41 4.73
C ALA A 696 -9.89 -4.98 5.10
N GLU A 697 -9.28 -4.00 4.43
CA GLU A 697 -9.52 -2.57 4.64
C GLU A 697 -11.02 -2.23 4.50
N LYS A 698 -11.58 -1.50 5.48
CA LYS A 698 -12.96 -0.97 5.46
C LYS A 698 -14.07 -2.03 5.29
N ALA A 699 -13.82 -3.30 5.60
CA ALA A 699 -14.80 -4.38 5.35
C ALA A 699 -16.17 -4.09 5.97
N PHE A 700 -16.25 -3.57 7.21
CA PHE A 700 -17.47 -3.15 7.92
C PHE A 700 -17.46 -1.66 8.22
N TYR A 701 -16.95 -0.83 7.31
CA TYR A 701 -16.83 0.61 7.48
C TYR A 701 -18.21 1.27 7.59
N LYS A 702 -18.44 2.05 8.66
CA LYS A 702 -19.72 2.74 8.95
C LYS A 702 -20.94 1.80 9.08
N CYS A 703 -20.79 0.61 9.66
CA CYS A 703 -21.90 -0.19 10.12
C CYS A 703 -22.37 0.38 11.48
N GLU A 704 -23.05 1.54 11.44
CA GLU A 704 -23.29 2.38 12.62
C GLU A 704 -24.18 1.72 13.67
N SER A 705 -25.11 0.82 13.27
CA SER A 705 -25.99 0.06 14.18
C SER A 705 -25.35 -1.24 14.69
N LEU A 706 -24.17 -1.64 14.21
CA LEU A 706 -23.52 -2.91 14.57
C LEU A 706 -23.20 -2.93 16.06
N ALA A 707 -23.94 -3.76 16.80
CA ALA A 707 -23.84 -3.83 18.25
C ALA A 707 -23.00 -5.00 18.76
N THR A 708 -22.98 -6.12 18.01
CA THR A 708 -22.23 -7.33 18.39
C THR A 708 -21.48 -7.93 17.20
N VAL A 709 -20.25 -8.38 17.45
CA VAL A 709 -19.43 -9.12 16.50
C VAL A 709 -18.85 -10.33 17.22
N ASP A 710 -19.15 -11.52 16.70
CA ASP A 710 -18.42 -12.72 17.07
C ASP A 710 -17.20 -12.85 16.13
N PHE A 711 -16.01 -12.63 16.66
CA PHE A 711 -14.74 -12.68 15.92
C PHE A 711 -14.26 -14.11 15.66
N GLY A 712 -14.92 -15.14 16.19
CA GLY A 712 -14.50 -16.53 16.06
C GLY A 712 -13.12 -16.82 16.69
N THR A 713 -12.56 -17.99 16.36
CA THR A 713 -11.28 -18.45 16.91
C THR A 713 -10.13 -18.49 15.90
N SER A 714 -10.40 -18.16 14.62
CA SER A 714 -9.44 -18.33 13.50
C SER A 714 -8.87 -17.02 12.98
N LEU A 715 -9.34 -15.86 13.47
CA LEU A 715 -8.98 -14.55 12.96
C LEU A 715 -7.50 -14.24 13.22
N LYS A 716 -6.77 -13.81 12.19
CA LYS A 716 -5.34 -13.50 12.22
C LYS A 716 -5.05 -12.02 12.04
N SER A 717 -5.87 -11.29 11.26
CA SER A 717 -5.61 -9.89 10.96
C SER A 717 -6.89 -9.11 10.72
N ILE A 718 -6.93 -7.88 11.23
CA ILE A 718 -7.97 -6.88 11.00
C ILE A 718 -7.35 -5.70 10.25
N GLY A 719 -7.83 -5.41 9.04
CA GLY A 719 -7.32 -4.38 8.14
C GLY A 719 -7.60 -2.93 8.57
N GLU A 720 -7.00 -1.99 7.83
CA GLU A 720 -7.18 -0.56 8.08
C GLU A 720 -8.67 -0.18 8.01
N LYS A 721 -9.18 0.57 9.01
CA LYS A 721 -10.56 1.07 9.07
C LYS A 721 -11.65 -0.02 8.99
N ALA A 722 -11.34 -1.29 9.29
CA ALA A 722 -12.27 -2.40 9.09
C ALA A 722 -13.62 -2.17 9.81
N PHE A 723 -13.63 -1.69 11.06
CA PHE A 723 -14.82 -1.36 11.85
C PHE A 723 -14.89 0.15 12.18
N TYR A 724 -14.42 1.00 11.27
CA TYR A 724 -14.44 2.45 11.46
C TYR A 724 -15.86 2.98 11.62
N LYS A 725 -16.14 3.68 12.74
CA LYS A 725 -17.47 4.22 13.11
C LYS A 725 -18.58 3.16 13.19
N CYS A 726 -18.30 2.00 13.74
CA CYS A 726 -19.32 1.10 14.26
C CYS A 726 -19.77 1.62 15.64
N GLU A 727 -20.55 2.71 15.65
CA GLU A 727 -20.81 3.52 16.84
C GLU A 727 -21.60 2.79 17.93
N SER A 728 -22.39 1.76 17.55
CA SER A 728 -23.19 0.93 18.46
C SER A 728 -22.47 -0.29 19.02
N LEU A 729 -21.24 -0.60 18.55
CA LEU A 729 -20.48 -1.78 18.98
C LEU A 729 -20.18 -1.71 20.48
N LYS A 730 -20.57 -2.76 21.23
CA LYS A 730 -20.51 -2.75 22.70
C LYS A 730 -19.20 -3.28 23.25
N GLU A 731 -18.64 -4.29 22.59
CA GLU A 731 -17.41 -4.97 23.01
C GLU A 731 -16.59 -5.45 21.81
N VAL A 732 -15.30 -5.66 22.04
CA VAL A 732 -14.34 -6.19 21.07
C VAL A 732 -13.54 -7.28 21.76
N ILE A 733 -13.91 -8.55 21.51
CA ILE A 733 -13.24 -9.73 22.10
C ILE A 733 -12.52 -10.46 20.98
N LEU A 734 -11.20 -10.28 20.90
CA LEU A 734 -10.35 -10.81 19.82
C LEU A 734 -9.71 -12.15 20.22
N PRO A 735 -9.57 -13.10 19.29
CA PRO A 735 -8.99 -14.42 19.60
C PRO A 735 -7.46 -14.37 19.75
N GLU A 736 -6.91 -15.41 20.42
CA GLU A 736 -5.48 -15.61 20.60
C GLU A 736 -4.68 -15.80 19.27
N THR A 737 -5.37 -16.15 18.19
CA THR A 737 -4.78 -16.29 16.85
C THR A 737 -4.52 -14.95 16.15
N LEU A 738 -5.13 -13.85 16.64
CA LEU A 738 -4.97 -12.52 16.03
C LEU A 738 -3.56 -11.99 16.29
N THR A 739 -2.89 -11.50 15.24
CA THR A 739 -1.57 -10.86 15.35
C THR A 739 -1.60 -9.36 15.05
N ASP A 740 -2.48 -8.92 14.16
CA ASP A 740 -2.44 -7.57 13.61
C ASP A 740 -3.76 -6.82 13.72
N ILE A 741 -3.73 -5.64 14.34
CA ILE A 741 -4.83 -4.67 14.38
C ILE A 741 -4.43 -3.46 13.55
N GLY A 742 -5.08 -3.25 12.42
CA GLY A 742 -4.80 -2.19 11.45
C GLY A 742 -5.07 -0.77 11.97
N SER A 743 -4.50 0.21 11.28
CA SER A 743 -4.74 1.63 11.59
C SER A 743 -6.24 1.96 11.47
N TYR A 744 -6.75 2.75 12.42
CA TYR A 744 -8.17 3.15 12.49
C TYR A 744 -9.17 1.98 12.58
N ALA A 745 -8.76 0.76 12.90
CA ALA A 745 -9.61 -0.44 12.82
C ALA A 745 -10.93 -0.26 13.57
N PHE A 746 -10.93 0.27 14.80
CA PHE A 746 -12.10 0.55 15.65
C PHE A 746 -12.24 2.04 15.98
N TYR A 747 -11.89 2.92 15.01
CA TYR A 747 -11.96 4.37 15.19
C TYR A 747 -13.40 4.82 15.44
N LYS A 748 -13.64 5.54 16.55
CA LYS A 748 -14.95 6.05 16.97
C LYS A 748 -16.04 4.97 17.07
N CYS A 749 -15.72 3.81 17.62
CA CYS A 749 -16.70 2.86 18.14
C CYS A 749 -17.10 3.33 19.54
N GLU A 750 -17.93 4.37 19.61
CA GLU A 750 -18.14 5.16 20.83
C GLU A 750 -18.80 4.38 21.98
N SER A 751 -19.56 3.30 21.66
CA SER A 751 -20.23 2.45 22.63
C SER A 751 -19.39 1.31 23.20
N VAL A 752 -18.19 1.06 22.65
CA VAL A 752 -17.28 -0.02 23.11
C VAL A 752 -16.87 0.24 24.55
N ALA A 753 -17.30 -0.64 25.45
CA ALA A 753 -17.02 -0.56 26.89
C ALA A 753 -15.91 -1.52 27.33
N ASN A 754 -15.72 -2.64 26.63
CA ASN A 754 -14.69 -3.65 26.89
C ASN A 754 -13.92 -4.02 25.65
N VAL A 755 -12.60 -4.24 25.78
CA VAL A 755 -11.71 -4.70 24.71
C VAL A 755 -10.78 -5.77 25.26
N GLU A 756 -10.79 -6.93 24.60
CA GLU A 756 -9.79 -8.00 24.78
C GLU A 756 -9.00 -8.13 23.50
N LEU A 757 -7.68 -7.96 23.57
CA LEU A 757 -6.81 -7.86 22.39
C LEU A 757 -6.31 -9.22 21.85
N GLY A 758 -6.62 -10.34 22.56
CA GLY A 758 -6.17 -11.68 22.17
C GLY A 758 -4.65 -11.76 22.01
N GLY A 759 -4.19 -12.40 20.93
CA GLY A 759 -2.78 -12.56 20.61
C GLY A 759 -2.11 -11.40 19.90
N ALA A 760 -2.73 -10.21 19.84
CA ALA A 760 -2.22 -9.05 19.08
C ALA A 760 -0.75 -8.74 19.44
N THR A 761 0.07 -8.49 18.40
CA THR A 761 1.50 -8.13 18.56
C THR A 761 1.72 -6.63 18.40
N ALA A 762 0.80 -5.93 17.74
CA ALA A 762 0.85 -4.49 17.55
C ALA A 762 -0.55 -3.88 17.53
N ILE A 763 -0.69 -2.65 18.03
CA ILE A 763 -1.90 -1.87 17.97
C ILE A 763 -1.69 -0.74 16.98
N GLY A 764 -2.44 -0.72 15.87
CA GLY A 764 -2.32 0.24 14.79
C GLY A 764 -2.56 1.70 15.18
N SER A 765 -2.08 2.63 14.36
CA SER A 765 -2.32 4.06 14.58
C SER A 765 -3.82 4.38 14.56
N PHE A 766 -4.29 5.17 15.55
CA PHE A 766 -5.71 5.54 15.72
C PHE A 766 -6.68 4.36 15.89
N ALA A 767 -6.20 3.15 16.19
CA ALA A 767 -7.02 1.93 16.19
C ALA A 767 -8.28 2.04 17.05
N PHE A 768 -8.17 2.59 18.27
CA PHE A 768 -9.28 2.80 19.21
C PHE A 768 -9.54 4.28 19.52
N TYR A 769 -9.17 5.19 18.58
CA TYR A 769 -9.39 6.62 18.76
C TYR A 769 -10.88 6.93 19.00
N GLY A 770 -11.19 7.65 20.07
CA GLY A 770 -12.54 8.15 20.32
C GLY A 770 -13.53 7.11 20.82
N ASN A 771 -13.07 5.96 21.34
CA ASN A 771 -13.91 4.98 22.02
C ASN A 771 -14.23 5.50 23.43
N THR A 772 -15.21 6.40 23.48
CA THR A 772 -15.50 7.21 24.69
C THR A 772 -16.04 6.41 25.85
N SER A 773 -16.65 5.23 25.60
CA SER A 773 -17.21 4.35 26.63
C SER A 773 -16.22 3.30 27.14
N LEU A 774 -15.04 3.15 26.54
CA LEU A 774 -14.02 2.17 26.92
C LEU A 774 -13.59 2.41 28.36
N LYS A 775 -13.87 1.46 29.25
CA LYS A 775 -13.57 1.53 30.68
C LYS A 775 -12.32 0.75 31.07
N MET A 776 -12.14 -0.40 30.45
CA MET A 776 -11.10 -1.37 30.76
C MET A 776 -10.34 -1.75 29.49
N LEU A 777 -9.04 -1.98 29.63
CA LEU A 777 -8.19 -2.50 28.57
C LEU A 777 -6.99 -3.22 29.19
N ASP A 778 -6.92 -4.52 28.95
CA ASP A 778 -5.74 -5.31 29.26
C ASP A 778 -4.88 -5.45 27.99
N ILE A 779 -3.62 -5.02 28.07
CA ILE A 779 -2.66 -5.16 26.99
C ILE A 779 -1.86 -6.44 27.20
N PRO A 780 -2.03 -7.48 26.36
CA PRO A 780 -1.34 -8.75 26.53
C PRO A 780 0.18 -8.59 26.32
N MET A 781 0.96 -9.55 26.88
CA MET A 781 2.42 -9.58 26.76
C MET A 781 2.91 -9.77 25.31
N SER A 782 2.06 -10.20 24.41
CA SER A 782 2.34 -10.29 22.97
C SER A 782 2.51 -8.93 22.29
N VAL A 783 1.90 -7.85 22.85
CA VAL A 783 1.95 -6.50 22.24
C VAL A 783 3.31 -5.86 22.46
N THR A 784 4.02 -5.53 21.39
CA THR A 784 5.32 -4.86 21.40
C THR A 784 5.24 -3.37 21.01
N SER A 785 4.14 -2.94 20.37
CA SER A 785 4.03 -1.55 19.93
C SER A 785 2.60 -0.99 20.02
N ILE A 786 2.50 0.29 20.40
CA ILE A 786 1.27 1.08 20.43
C ILE A 786 1.42 2.25 19.46
N GLY A 787 0.58 2.27 18.41
CA GLY A 787 0.64 3.24 17.34
C GLY A 787 0.21 4.66 17.72
N LYS A 788 0.46 5.59 16.81
CA LYS A 788 0.13 7.01 16.95
C LYS A 788 -1.35 7.20 17.26
N GLN A 789 -1.66 7.93 18.35
CA GLN A 789 -3.02 8.27 18.77
C GLN A 789 -3.96 7.04 18.95
N ALA A 790 -3.41 5.86 19.22
CA ALA A 790 -4.17 4.60 19.25
C ALA A 790 -5.39 4.67 20.18
N PHE A 791 -5.27 5.26 21.39
CA PHE A 791 -6.32 5.42 22.38
C PHE A 791 -6.70 6.88 22.63
N ARG A 792 -6.39 7.79 21.70
CA ARG A 792 -6.73 9.20 21.87
C ARG A 792 -8.24 9.39 22.09
N ASN A 793 -8.62 10.21 23.09
CA ASN A 793 -10.00 10.53 23.48
C ASN A 793 -10.84 9.34 24.01
N CYS A 794 -10.24 8.28 24.54
CA CYS A 794 -10.92 7.27 25.33
C CYS A 794 -11.20 7.84 26.73
N LYS A 795 -12.28 8.63 26.86
CA LYS A 795 -12.52 9.48 28.04
C LYS A 795 -12.88 8.69 29.29
N SER A 796 -13.53 7.52 29.16
CA SER A 796 -13.94 6.66 30.26
C SER A 796 -12.84 5.68 30.70
N LEU A 797 -11.72 5.58 29.98
CA LEU A 797 -10.61 4.68 30.32
C LEU A 797 -9.94 5.16 31.60
N THR A 798 -9.99 4.35 32.67
CA THR A 798 -9.51 4.71 34.00
C THR A 798 -8.11 4.20 34.28
N SER A 799 -7.76 3.03 33.80
CA SER A 799 -6.43 2.44 33.99
C SER A 799 -5.98 1.65 32.76
N ILE A 800 -4.67 1.60 32.59
CA ILE A 800 -4.00 0.74 31.62
C ILE A 800 -2.64 0.32 32.16
N ILE A 801 -2.30 -0.94 31.98
CA ILE A 801 -0.95 -1.44 32.29
C ILE A 801 -0.18 -1.57 30.98
N VAL A 802 1.00 -0.96 30.96
CA VAL A 802 1.94 -1.05 29.86
C VAL A 802 3.02 -2.05 30.27
N SER A 803 2.97 -3.23 29.67
CA SER A 803 3.87 -4.37 29.98
C SER A 803 5.32 -4.11 29.55
N PRO A 804 6.30 -4.85 30.11
CA PRO A 804 7.70 -4.74 29.71
C PRO A 804 7.98 -5.26 28.29
N ALA A 805 7.01 -5.87 27.61
CA ALA A 805 7.13 -6.26 26.21
C ALA A 805 6.95 -5.07 25.23
N ILE A 806 6.38 -3.94 25.69
CA ILE A 806 6.09 -2.79 24.81
C ILE A 806 7.37 -1.98 24.59
N GLU A 807 7.94 -2.14 23.42
CA GLU A 807 9.17 -1.46 22.99
C GLU A 807 8.89 -0.04 22.46
N VAL A 808 7.73 0.19 21.84
CA VAL A 808 7.39 1.44 21.16
C VAL A 808 6.02 1.95 21.60
N VAL A 809 5.95 3.21 22.03
CA VAL A 809 4.71 3.98 22.21
C VAL A 809 4.80 5.26 21.40
N GLU A 810 3.94 5.40 20.41
CA GLU A 810 3.97 6.49 19.46
C GLU A 810 3.30 7.79 19.97
N GLN A 811 3.41 8.86 19.17
CA GLN A 811 2.95 10.21 19.50
C GLN A 811 1.45 10.23 19.88
N HIS A 812 1.13 10.85 21.02
CA HIS A 812 -0.24 11.12 21.50
C HIS A 812 -1.08 9.84 21.74
N ALA A 813 -0.45 8.68 21.99
CA ALA A 813 -1.14 7.40 22.15
C ALA A 813 -2.35 7.50 23.09
N PHE A 814 -2.23 8.22 24.22
CA PHE A 814 -3.27 8.38 25.27
C PHE A 814 -3.79 9.84 25.41
N TYR A 815 -3.63 10.68 24.38
CA TYR A 815 -4.04 12.08 24.47
C TYR A 815 -5.56 12.21 24.65
N GLY A 816 -6.00 13.01 25.63
CA GLY A 816 -7.43 13.26 25.87
C GLY A 816 -8.17 12.16 26.64
N CYS A 817 -7.47 11.14 27.19
CA CYS A 817 -8.03 10.16 28.12
C CYS A 817 -8.12 10.81 29.52
N SER A 818 -9.20 11.56 29.79
CA SER A 818 -9.29 12.46 30.96
C SER A 818 -9.24 11.74 32.32
N SER A 819 -9.65 10.49 32.38
CA SER A 819 -9.74 9.68 33.61
C SER A 819 -8.56 8.72 33.82
N LEU A 820 -7.62 8.64 32.86
CA LEU A 820 -6.60 7.60 32.80
C LEU A 820 -5.45 7.78 33.78
N THR A 821 -5.11 6.73 34.50
CA THR A 821 -3.82 6.48 35.14
C THR A 821 -3.08 5.39 34.35
N ILE A 822 -1.77 5.62 34.04
CA ILE A 822 -0.95 4.70 33.26
C ILE A 822 0.00 3.98 34.22
N TYR A 823 -0.07 2.66 34.30
CA TYR A 823 0.83 1.82 35.08
C TYR A 823 1.88 1.24 34.14
N VAL A 824 3.16 1.43 34.45
CA VAL A 824 4.29 1.10 33.56
C VAL A 824 5.25 0.18 34.29
N ALA A 825 5.61 -0.93 33.67
CA ALA A 825 6.52 -1.91 34.24
C ALA A 825 8.00 -1.44 34.30
N TYR A 826 8.33 -0.36 33.63
CA TYR A 826 9.67 0.22 33.60
C TYR A 826 9.89 1.21 34.77
N ASP A 827 11.15 1.44 35.16
CA ASP A 827 11.55 2.48 36.13
C ASP A 827 11.38 3.92 35.57
N LYS A 828 11.41 4.05 34.25
CA LYS A 828 11.13 5.27 33.48
C LYS A 828 10.64 4.90 32.10
N ALA A 829 10.05 5.85 31.39
CA ALA A 829 9.68 5.64 29.98
C ALA A 829 10.95 5.32 29.14
N PRO A 830 10.96 4.25 28.34
CA PRO A 830 12.07 3.93 27.45
C PRO A 830 12.38 5.04 26.45
N ASP A 831 13.64 5.19 26.07
CA ASP A 831 14.07 6.21 25.10
C ASP A 831 13.51 5.94 23.67
N THR A 832 13.03 4.72 23.40
CA THR A 832 12.32 4.32 22.17
C THR A 832 10.91 4.86 22.08
N TRP A 833 10.31 5.28 23.21
CA TRP A 833 8.98 5.87 23.21
C TRP A 833 9.01 7.29 22.71
N HIS A 834 8.04 7.66 21.88
CA HIS A 834 7.97 9.03 21.35
C HIS A 834 7.87 10.07 22.46
N LYS A 835 8.66 11.16 22.43
CA LYS A 835 8.70 12.22 23.46
C LYS A 835 7.32 12.80 23.84
N TYR A 836 6.32 12.69 22.98
CA TYR A 836 4.94 13.13 23.22
C TYR A 836 3.96 11.95 23.41
N TRP A 837 4.42 10.77 23.84
CA TRP A 837 3.57 9.61 24.06
C TRP A 837 2.45 9.89 25.09
N ASN A 838 2.75 10.60 26.19
CA ASN A 838 1.84 11.06 27.24
C ASN A 838 1.68 12.59 27.25
N SER A 839 1.37 13.21 26.12
CA SER A 839 1.30 14.68 25.96
C SER A 839 0.13 15.35 26.69
N SER A 840 -0.84 14.61 27.22
CA SER A 840 -1.89 15.13 28.10
C SER A 840 -1.54 15.05 29.58
N TYR A 841 -0.30 14.66 29.89
CA TYR A 841 0.25 14.58 31.26
C TYR A 841 -0.64 13.75 32.19
N ARG A 842 -1.08 12.56 31.71
CA ARG A 842 -1.79 11.62 32.56
C ARG A 842 -0.88 11.12 33.68
N PRO A 843 -1.40 10.84 34.88
CA PRO A 843 -0.63 10.21 35.95
C PRO A 843 0.04 8.93 35.45
N VAL A 844 1.34 8.75 35.75
CA VAL A 844 2.12 7.55 35.40
C VAL A 844 2.68 6.97 36.69
N VAL A 845 2.45 5.69 36.89
CA VAL A 845 3.01 4.91 38.01
C VAL A 845 4.04 3.95 37.41
N TYR A 846 5.29 4.14 37.76
CA TYR A 846 6.42 3.31 37.28
C TYR A 846 6.65 2.10 38.21
N ASN A 847 7.45 1.12 37.74
CA ASN A 847 7.76 -0.11 38.47
C ASN A 847 6.51 -0.94 38.82
N CYS A 848 5.52 -0.95 37.95
CA CYS A 848 4.31 -1.75 38.12
C CYS A 848 4.40 -3.01 37.27
N GLU A 849 4.24 -4.18 37.90
CA GLU A 849 4.23 -5.48 37.24
C GLU A 849 2.87 -6.14 37.36
N LEU A 850 2.51 -6.95 36.38
CA LEU A 850 1.40 -7.89 36.46
C LEU A 850 1.95 -9.22 37.02
N SER A 851 1.40 -9.72 38.13
CA SER A 851 1.79 -11.03 38.66
C SER A 851 1.17 -12.15 37.80
N GLU A 852 1.69 -13.42 37.97
CA GLU A 852 1.21 -14.59 37.20
C GLU A 852 -0.30 -14.87 37.38
N ASP A 853 -0.88 -14.44 38.53
CA ASP A 853 -2.32 -14.53 38.83
C ASP A 853 -3.12 -13.30 38.38
N PHE A 854 -2.53 -12.44 37.52
CA PHE A 854 -3.08 -11.17 37.05
C PHE A 854 -3.36 -10.13 38.16
N SER A 855 -2.77 -10.27 39.36
CA SER A 855 -2.79 -9.24 40.37
C SER A 855 -1.71 -8.19 40.11
N TYR A 856 -2.00 -6.93 40.44
CA TYR A 856 -1.02 -5.84 40.26
C TYR A 856 -0.03 -5.81 41.42
N VAL A 857 1.25 -5.62 41.07
CA VAL A 857 2.34 -5.43 42.03
C VAL A 857 2.97 -4.08 41.78
N LEU A 858 2.98 -3.21 42.77
CA LEU A 858 3.53 -1.86 42.67
C LEU A 858 4.76 -1.71 43.56
N TYR A 859 5.87 -1.29 43.00
CA TYR A 859 7.05 -0.87 43.75
C TYR A 859 6.98 0.63 44.03
N VAL A 860 6.94 1.00 45.32
CA VAL A 860 6.96 2.42 45.71
C VAL A 860 8.37 2.85 45.99
N GLU A 861 8.99 3.61 45.06
CA GLU A 861 10.27 4.27 45.23
C GLU A 861 10.08 5.79 45.21
N LYS A 862 11.07 6.53 45.73
CA LYS A 862 11.02 8.00 45.71
C LYS A 862 10.96 8.53 44.27
N GLY A 863 9.85 9.10 43.85
CA GLY A 863 9.63 9.56 42.47
C GLY A 863 8.90 8.56 41.57
N THR A 864 8.43 7.44 42.07
CA THR A 864 7.68 6.41 41.35
C THR A 864 6.41 6.95 40.67
N ILE A 865 5.72 7.92 41.33
CA ILE A 865 4.53 8.55 40.80
C ILE A 865 4.90 9.86 40.14
N SER A 866 4.63 10.01 38.86
CA SER A 866 4.89 11.24 38.10
C SER A 866 3.60 11.89 37.59
N HIS A 867 3.67 13.21 37.32
CA HIS A 867 2.57 14.02 36.77
C HIS A 867 1.31 14.10 37.68
N LEU A 868 1.44 13.84 39.00
CA LEU A 868 0.41 14.17 39.95
C LEU A 868 0.39 15.69 40.17
N ASN A 869 -0.67 16.33 39.76
CA ASN A 869 -1.01 17.67 40.17
C ASN A 869 -1.74 17.62 41.52
N SER A 870 -1.70 18.67 42.33
CA SER A 870 -2.33 18.76 43.67
C SER A 870 -3.83 18.42 43.69
N ASN A 871 -4.49 18.30 42.52
CA ASN A 871 -5.92 18.04 42.36
C ASN A 871 -6.22 16.73 41.58
N SER A 872 -5.23 15.89 41.27
CA SER A 872 -5.45 14.62 40.55
C SER A 872 -5.22 13.43 41.48
N SER A 873 -6.25 12.61 41.67
CA SER A 873 -6.15 11.28 42.31
C SER A 873 -5.74 10.24 41.26
N LEU A 874 -4.96 9.24 41.69
CA LEU A 874 -4.75 8.02 40.89
C LEU A 874 -6.10 7.30 40.73
N SER A 875 -6.37 6.80 39.54
CA SER A 875 -7.48 5.89 39.31
C SER A 875 -7.09 4.49 39.83
N ASP A 876 -8.08 3.77 40.37
CA ASP A 876 -7.88 2.41 40.78
C ASP A 876 -7.53 1.51 39.58
N PRO A 877 -6.64 0.51 39.76
CA PRO A 877 -6.42 -0.49 38.73
C PRO A 877 -7.72 -1.26 38.48
N VAL A 878 -7.86 -1.83 37.29
CA VAL A 878 -9.08 -2.55 36.88
C VAL A 878 -8.72 -3.97 36.46
N ARG A 879 -9.50 -4.96 36.94
CA ARG A 879 -9.38 -6.37 36.61
C ARG A 879 -10.78 -6.93 36.35
N ALA A 880 -10.97 -7.64 35.23
CA ALA A 880 -12.26 -8.20 34.85
C ALA A 880 -12.77 -9.20 35.92
N GLY A 881 -14.05 -9.04 36.33
CA GLY A 881 -14.66 -9.89 37.33
C GLY A 881 -14.20 -9.64 38.78
N TYR A 882 -13.48 -8.55 39.04
CA TYR A 882 -12.96 -8.21 40.37
C TYR A 882 -13.11 -6.73 40.67
N VAL A 883 -13.39 -6.42 41.94
CA VAL A 883 -13.43 -5.06 42.50
C VAL A 883 -12.09 -4.79 43.19
N PHE A 884 -11.44 -3.69 42.84
CA PHE A 884 -10.23 -3.26 43.54
C PHE A 884 -10.57 -2.73 44.94
N ILE A 885 -9.95 -3.29 45.96
CA ILE A 885 -10.17 -2.89 47.36
C ILE A 885 -9.08 -1.91 47.83
N GLY A 886 -7.86 -2.04 47.36
CA GLY A 886 -6.71 -1.21 47.73
C GLY A 886 -5.38 -1.94 47.63
N TRP A 887 -4.33 -1.33 48.18
CA TRP A 887 -2.97 -1.85 48.11
C TRP A 887 -2.54 -2.43 49.45
N GLY A 888 -2.12 -3.70 49.49
CA GLY A 888 -1.57 -4.41 50.68
C GLY A 888 -0.05 -4.39 50.69
N THR A 889 0.54 -4.61 51.89
CA THR A 889 1.99 -4.67 52.07
C THR A 889 2.56 -6.07 51.91
N SER A 890 1.74 -7.06 51.64
CA SER A 890 2.14 -8.45 51.33
C SER A 890 1.24 -9.04 50.26
N SER A 891 1.71 -10.04 49.52
CA SER A 891 0.95 -10.80 48.52
C SER A 891 -0.25 -11.58 49.13
N THR A 892 -0.29 -11.74 50.45
CA THR A 892 -1.39 -12.42 51.16
C THR A 892 -2.31 -11.47 51.93
N ALA A 893 -2.13 -10.14 51.75
CA ALA A 893 -2.96 -9.16 52.47
C ALA A 893 -4.41 -9.22 51.97
N SER A 894 -5.35 -9.26 52.89
CA SER A 894 -6.80 -9.18 52.62
C SER A 894 -7.40 -7.85 53.02
N VAL A 895 -6.63 -6.99 53.67
CA VAL A 895 -7.03 -5.65 54.11
C VAL A 895 -6.06 -4.63 53.51
N PRO A 896 -6.56 -3.57 52.86
CA PRO A 896 -5.69 -2.58 52.27
C PRO A 896 -4.97 -1.73 53.32
N ALA A 897 -3.67 -1.51 53.11
CA ALA A 897 -2.88 -0.54 53.83
C ALA A 897 -2.95 0.85 53.23
N PHE A 898 -3.18 0.92 51.93
CA PHE A 898 -3.28 2.15 51.13
C PHE A 898 -4.38 2.04 50.08
N THR A 899 -4.96 3.18 49.74
CA THR A 899 -5.86 3.35 48.59
C THR A 899 -5.10 4.11 47.51
N SER A 900 -5.64 4.15 46.28
CA SER A 900 -5.04 4.93 45.19
C SER A 900 -4.99 6.43 45.51
N ALA A 901 -5.87 6.91 46.43
CA ALA A 901 -5.90 8.31 46.88
C ALA A 901 -4.76 8.68 47.84
N ASN A 902 -4.25 7.73 48.66
CA ASN A 902 -3.20 7.99 49.65
C ASN A 902 -1.94 7.16 49.41
N LEU A 903 -1.75 6.63 48.21
CA LEU A 903 -0.59 5.80 47.82
C LEU A 903 0.74 6.55 47.97
N SER A 904 0.75 7.90 47.84
CA SER A 904 1.91 8.75 48.07
C SER A 904 2.45 8.73 49.50
N GLU A 905 1.64 8.25 50.46
CA GLU A 905 2.04 8.09 51.86
C GLU A 905 2.84 6.81 52.12
N ALA A 906 2.92 5.87 51.12
CA ALA A 906 3.69 4.67 51.26
C ALA A 906 5.20 4.96 51.34
N GLU A 907 5.88 4.21 52.21
CA GLU A 907 7.32 4.35 52.39
C GLU A 907 8.10 3.97 51.10
N SER A 908 9.14 4.72 50.82
CA SER A 908 10.03 4.43 49.65
C SER A 908 10.66 3.07 49.72
N GLY A 909 10.73 2.36 48.58
CA GLY A 909 11.32 1.02 48.48
C GLY A 909 10.40 -0.12 48.93
N ARG A 910 9.14 0.17 49.24
CA ARG A 910 8.16 -0.85 49.64
C ARG A 910 7.43 -1.42 48.40
N LYS A 911 7.38 -2.77 48.34
CA LYS A 911 6.55 -3.47 47.36
C LYS A 911 5.10 -3.52 47.84
N LEU A 912 4.15 -3.12 47.01
CA LEU A 912 2.72 -3.18 47.33
C LEU A 912 2.01 -4.13 46.37
N TYR A 913 0.96 -4.79 46.86
CA TYR A 913 0.18 -5.76 46.13
C TYR A 913 -1.28 -5.28 46.01
N ALA A 914 -1.86 -5.36 44.84
CA ALA A 914 -3.28 -5.06 44.67
C ALA A 914 -4.13 -6.13 45.37
N ILE A 915 -5.16 -5.67 46.13
CA ILE A 915 -6.12 -6.54 46.78
C ILE A 915 -7.42 -6.45 46.00
N TRP A 916 -7.94 -7.63 45.64
CA TRP A 916 -9.16 -7.79 44.86
C TRP A 916 -10.24 -8.55 45.59
N ALA A 917 -11.52 -8.19 45.39
CA ALA A 917 -12.68 -9.01 45.71
C ALA A 917 -13.36 -9.45 44.41
N GLU A 918 -13.91 -10.65 44.39
CA GLU A 918 -14.78 -11.06 43.26
C GLU A 918 -16.03 -10.17 43.23
N GLU A 919 -16.47 -9.80 42.01
CA GLU A 919 -17.69 -8.97 41.81
C GLU A 919 -18.97 -9.62 42.34
#